data_e2d4ec2acc8defd3d55fc3f24553e1ab
#
_entry.id   e2d4ec2acc8defd3d55fc3f24553e1ab
#
_cell.length_a   1.000
_cell.length_b   1.000
_cell.length_c   1.000
_cell.angle_alpha   90.00
_cell.angle_beta   90.00
_cell.angle_gamma   90.00
#
_symmetry.space_group_name_H-M   'P 1'
#
loop_
_entity.id
_entity.type
_entity.pdbx_description
1 polymer ?
#
loop_
_entity_poly.entity_id
_entity_poly.type
_entity_poly.pdbx_seq_one_letter_code
_entity_poly.pdbx_strand_id
1 'polypeptide(L)'
;MDKEKFYITTPIYYPSGNPHIGHCYTTVACDSIARFRRMQGYDVLFLTGTDEHGLKIEQKAAEKGVTPKAYVDEIVAIFKKLWSYMNISYDRYIRTTDDYHIETVQKIFKELYDRGYIYKGEYKGKYCTPCESFWTESQLVDGKCPECGRAVTEAAEEAYFFKLSPFADRIEKLLLETDYLQPKSRAVELVNNFIKPGLEDLCVSRTSFTWGIPVTFDPGHVVYVWVDALSNYISALGYLNDKYDDFDRYWPADVHMVAKDIMRFHAIIWPAMLMALDLPLPKHLAVHGWITFNGQKMSKSIGNVVDPLVLGERYGADAIRYHILREMALGADSSFSNEIMINRINADLANDLGNLVSRTVAMAEKYFGGTLPECREADEELDASLIDPALELRDKVATYMDQTQLNNALAEIFKVISRANKYIDETTPWILGKDESRKARLASVLYNLLEVIRITTTLLSCFMPTSMPKAWAQIGATENLITYENAAKFGVLPANVTVHKGDALFPRIDTDKEIDELNALIKAQMEKAIAAQQPKAEVPGVAQIAFDDFSKIELRVAEITDCEPIKRAKKLLKLQVNDGDGSRQIVSGIAPWYKPEDLIGKKVVIVANLKPAKLCGEMSNGMLLAGDVGDDDVQVLFVDGMPAGTQIR
;
A
#
# COMPACT_ATOMS: atom_id res chain seq x y z
N MET A 1 -6.26 29.20 28.14
CA MET A 1 -4.98 29.06 27.43
C MET A 1 -5.28 28.43 26.10
N ASP A 2 -4.78 29.02 25.02
CA ASP A 2 -4.89 28.38 23.72
C ASP A 2 -4.14 27.04 23.77
N LYS A 3 -4.79 25.99 23.26
CA LYS A 3 -4.16 24.65 23.18
C LYS A 3 -2.97 24.70 22.23
N GLU A 4 -1.91 23.98 22.57
CA GLU A 4 -0.79 23.79 21.68
C GLU A 4 -1.24 23.06 20.42
N LYS A 5 -0.80 23.52 19.23
CA LYS A 5 -1.20 22.94 17.96
C LYS A 5 -0.36 21.71 17.63
N PHE A 6 -0.95 20.78 16.87
CA PHE A 6 -0.24 19.66 16.28
C PHE A 6 -0.82 19.33 14.89
N TYR A 7 -0.01 19.46 13.86
CA TYR A 7 -0.41 19.17 12.50
C TYR A 7 0.33 17.94 11.97
N ILE A 8 -0.43 16.89 11.66
CA ILE A 8 0.07 15.62 11.14
C ILE A 8 -0.58 15.28 9.81
N THR A 9 0.20 14.72 8.88
CA THR A 9 -0.29 14.33 7.56
C THR A 9 0.14 12.93 7.15
N THR A 10 -0.71 12.22 6.44
CA THR A 10 -0.30 11.14 5.54
C THR A 10 0.22 11.74 4.23
N PRO A 11 0.85 10.95 3.33
CA PRO A 11 0.86 11.32 1.92
C PRO A 11 -0.56 11.30 1.38
N ILE A 12 -0.83 12.04 0.32
CA ILE A 12 -2.06 11.84 -0.44
C ILE A 12 -1.88 10.61 -1.36
N TYR A 13 -2.89 9.76 -1.40
CA TYR A 13 -2.79 8.45 -2.05
C TYR A 13 -3.16 8.50 -3.51
N TYR A 14 -2.36 7.87 -4.37
CA TYR A 14 -2.61 7.80 -5.81
C TYR A 14 -3.73 6.78 -6.11
N PRO A 15 -4.94 7.21 -6.57
CA PRO A 15 -6.11 6.35 -6.70
C PRO A 15 -6.11 5.54 -8.00
N SER A 16 -4.99 4.91 -8.34
CA SER A 16 -4.88 4.03 -9.51
C SER A 16 -5.53 2.65 -9.30
N GLY A 17 -6.21 2.46 -8.19
CA GLY A 17 -6.97 1.27 -7.80
C GLY A 17 -7.18 1.19 -6.28
N ASN A 18 -7.84 0.13 -5.80
CA ASN A 18 -8.23 -0.04 -4.39
C ASN A 18 -7.05 0.11 -3.41
N PRO A 19 -7.29 0.66 -2.21
CA PRO A 19 -6.31 0.72 -1.15
C PRO A 19 -5.90 -0.68 -0.69
N HIS A 20 -4.69 -0.81 -0.15
CA HIS A 20 -4.13 -2.04 0.40
C HIS A 20 -3.52 -1.79 1.78
N ILE A 21 -3.04 -2.86 2.42
CA ILE A 21 -2.51 -2.81 3.80
C ILE A 21 -1.41 -1.75 3.99
N GLY A 22 -0.62 -1.43 2.96
CA GLY A 22 0.39 -0.37 3.02
C GLY A 22 -0.21 1.03 3.22
N HIS A 23 -1.28 1.38 2.49
CA HIS A 23 -2.02 2.62 2.71
C HIS A 23 -2.66 2.64 4.11
N CYS A 24 -3.20 1.48 4.54
CA CYS A 24 -3.80 1.33 5.85
C CYS A 24 -2.78 1.57 6.97
N TYR A 25 -1.56 1.02 6.86
CA TYR A 25 -0.50 1.21 7.85
C TYR A 25 -0.17 2.69 8.07
N THR A 26 0.15 3.42 7.01
CA THR A 26 0.48 4.86 7.10
C THR A 26 -0.64 5.65 7.77
N THR A 27 -1.90 5.41 7.35
CA THR A 27 -3.06 6.15 7.85
C THR A 27 -3.36 5.82 9.30
N VAL A 28 -3.31 4.54 9.68
CA VAL A 28 -3.53 4.09 11.07
C VAL A 28 -2.42 4.58 11.99
N ALA A 29 -1.16 4.64 11.53
CA ALA A 29 -0.06 5.19 12.30
C ALA A 29 -0.26 6.69 12.59
N CYS A 30 -0.62 7.49 11.56
CA CYS A 30 -0.95 8.90 11.75
C CYS A 30 -2.16 9.09 12.66
N ASP A 31 -3.21 8.28 12.49
CA ASP A 31 -4.41 8.34 13.33
C ASP A 31 -4.09 8.05 14.81
N SER A 32 -3.25 7.05 15.07
CA SER A 32 -2.85 6.71 16.44
C SER A 32 -2.05 7.83 17.09
N ILE A 33 -1.16 8.50 16.36
CA ILE A 33 -0.43 9.68 16.85
C ILE A 33 -1.40 10.85 17.06
N ALA A 34 -2.30 11.12 16.11
CA ALA A 34 -3.28 12.20 16.23
C ALA A 34 -4.19 12.00 17.47
N ARG A 35 -4.70 10.79 17.70
CA ARG A 35 -5.49 10.43 18.89
C ARG A 35 -4.70 10.59 20.17
N PHE A 36 -3.43 10.15 20.19
CA PHE A 36 -2.57 10.31 21.35
C PHE A 36 -2.33 11.78 21.68
N ARG A 37 -2.07 12.63 20.69
CA ARG A 37 -1.92 14.09 20.88
C ARG A 37 -3.22 14.76 21.37
N ARG A 38 -4.37 14.36 20.83
CA ARG A 38 -5.69 14.82 21.33
C ARG A 38 -5.91 14.42 22.78
N MET A 39 -5.52 13.19 23.17
CA MET A 39 -5.58 12.72 24.54
C MET A 39 -4.67 13.54 25.48
N GLN A 40 -3.53 14.02 25.00
CA GLN A 40 -2.65 14.97 25.70
C GLN A 40 -3.18 16.40 25.75
N GLY A 41 -4.31 16.70 25.08
CA GLY A 41 -4.93 18.03 25.09
C GLY A 41 -4.51 18.97 23.97
N TYR A 42 -3.72 18.51 23.00
CA TYR A 42 -3.36 19.31 21.82
C TYR A 42 -4.58 19.64 20.95
N ASP A 43 -4.50 20.75 20.24
CA ASP A 43 -5.36 21.08 19.11
C ASP A 43 -4.78 20.45 17.84
N VAL A 44 -5.35 19.32 17.43
CA VAL A 44 -4.78 18.47 16.37
C VAL A 44 -5.54 18.66 15.07
N LEU A 45 -4.79 18.90 14.00
CA LEU A 45 -5.27 18.80 12.63
C LEU A 45 -4.61 17.59 11.96
N PHE A 46 -5.42 16.62 11.52
CA PHE A 46 -4.97 15.44 10.79
C PHE A 46 -5.46 15.49 9.34
N LEU A 47 -4.53 15.59 8.40
CA LEU A 47 -4.79 15.65 6.96
C LEU A 47 -4.45 14.32 6.29
N THR A 48 -5.37 13.85 5.44
CA THR A 48 -5.14 12.79 4.45
C THR A 48 -5.82 13.18 3.14
N GLY A 49 -5.66 12.39 2.08
CA GLY A 49 -6.29 12.72 0.80
C GLY A 49 -5.88 11.82 -0.35
N THR A 50 -6.19 12.28 -1.56
CA THR A 50 -5.88 11.58 -2.81
C THR A 50 -5.23 12.50 -3.84
N ASP A 51 -4.18 11.96 -4.49
CA ASP A 51 -3.47 12.55 -5.62
C ASP A 51 -4.09 12.01 -6.92
N GLU A 52 -4.89 12.83 -7.61
CA GLU A 52 -5.85 12.38 -8.60
C GLU A 52 -5.48 12.70 -10.05
N HIS A 53 -4.40 13.42 -10.29
CA HIS A 53 -3.95 13.82 -11.62
C HIS A 53 -2.91 12.85 -12.21
N GLY A 54 -2.60 13.00 -13.51
CA GLY A 54 -1.51 12.32 -14.19
C GLY A 54 -1.96 11.30 -15.25
N LEU A 55 -1.00 10.95 -16.11
CA LEU A 55 -1.19 10.09 -17.27
C LEU A 55 -1.80 8.72 -16.93
N LYS A 56 -1.36 8.12 -15.83
CA LYS A 56 -1.84 6.78 -15.43
C LYS A 56 -3.32 6.77 -15.07
N ILE A 57 -3.85 7.83 -14.47
CA ILE A 57 -5.28 7.97 -14.19
C ILE A 57 -6.05 8.15 -15.50
N GLU A 58 -5.56 9.00 -16.40
CA GLU A 58 -6.14 9.20 -17.73
C GLU A 58 -6.25 7.88 -18.51
N GLN A 59 -5.16 7.09 -18.51
CA GLN A 59 -5.14 5.77 -19.14
C GLN A 59 -6.12 4.78 -18.49
N LYS A 60 -6.17 4.71 -17.17
CA LYS A 60 -7.10 3.82 -16.43
C LYS A 60 -8.57 4.19 -16.65
N ALA A 61 -8.87 5.47 -16.73
CA ALA A 61 -10.20 5.95 -17.08
C ALA A 61 -10.59 5.56 -18.51
N ALA A 62 -9.67 5.74 -19.46
CA ALA A 62 -9.86 5.35 -20.86
C ALA A 62 -10.06 3.83 -21.00
N GLU A 63 -9.28 2.98 -20.30
CA GLU A 63 -9.46 1.53 -20.25
C GLU A 63 -10.86 1.12 -19.76
N LYS A 64 -11.45 1.89 -18.82
CA LYS A 64 -12.81 1.68 -18.32
C LYS A 64 -13.91 2.36 -19.16
N GLY A 65 -13.56 3.20 -20.12
CA GLY A 65 -14.52 3.96 -20.93
C GLY A 65 -15.26 5.06 -20.14
N VAL A 66 -14.62 5.65 -19.12
CA VAL A 66 -15.17 6.72 -18.28
C VAL A 66 -14.26 7.94 -18.29
N THR A 67 -14.75 9.07 -17.77
CA THR A 67 -13.89 10.26 -17.57
C THR A 67 -12.93 10.04 -16.42
N PRO A 68 -11.72 10.67 -16.44
CA PRO A 68 -10.78 10.59 -15.30
C PRO A 68 -11.43 10.99 -13.97
N LYS A 69 -12.26 12.04 -13.95
CA LYS A 69 -12.98 12.46 -12.74
C LYS A 69 -13.91 11.39 -12.19
N ALA A 70 -14.72 10.75 -13.06
CA ALA A 70 -15.62 9.67 -12.66
C ALA A 70 -14.84 8.45 -12.12
N TYR A 71 -13.69 8.14 -12.75
CA TYR A 71 -12.82 7.08 -12.29
C TYR A 71 -12.28 7.32 -10.88
N VAL A 72 -11.72 8.51 -10.63
CA VAL A 72 -11.18 8.82 -9.29
C VAL A 72 -12.26 8.94 -8.23
N ASP A 73 -13.47 9.45 -8.58
CA ASP A 73 -14.61 9.52 -7.65
C ASP A 73 -15.01 8.14 -7.12
N GLU A 74 -15.03 7.12 -7.98
CA GLU A 74 -15.29 5.73 -7.59
C GLU A 74 -14.22 5.22 -6.60
N ILE A 75 -12.94 5.42 -6.91
CA ILE A 75 -11.85 4.92 -6.06
C ILE A 75 -11.76 5.68 -4.74
N VAL A 76 -11.97 7.00 -4.74
CA VAL A 76 -12.02 7.82 -3.52
C VAL A 76 -13.12 7.36 -2.57
N ALA A 77 -14.28 6.95 -3.09
CA ALA A 77 -15.36 6.40 -2.27
C ALA A 77 -14.91 5.11 -1.54
N ILE A 78 -14.09 4.26 -2.19
CA ILE A 78 -13.53 3.05 -1.58
C ILE A 78 -12.53 3.42 -0.47
N PHE A 79 -11.64 4.41 -0.70
CA PHE A 79 -10.72 4.90 0.34
C PHE A 79 -11.48 5.42 1.56
N LYS A 80 -12.50 6.27 1.36
CA LYS A 80 -13.31 6.82 2.45
C LYS A 80 -14.07 5.74 3.21
N LYS A 81 -14.60 4.71 2.49
CA LYS A 81 -15.23 3.54 3.13
C LYS A 81 -14.25 2.81 4.05
N LEU A 82 -13.03 2.55 3.55
CA LEU A 82 -11.99 1.91 4.37
C LEU A 82 -11.61 2.74 5.58
N TRP A 83 -11.42 4.07 5.42
CA TRP A 83 -11.07 4.95 6.55
C TRP A 83 -12.19 5.01 7.59
N SER A 84 -13.45 5.06 7.16
CA SER A 84 -14.60 4.97 8.07
C SER A 84 -14.62 3.63 8.82
N TYR A 85 -14.39 2.52 8.11
CA TYR A 85 -14.35 1.19 8.74
C TYR A 85 -13.21 1.07 9.76
N MET A 86 -12.03 1.57 9.42
CA MET A 86 -10.85 1.57 10.30
C MET A 86 -10.92 2.62 11.42
N ASN A 87 -12.03 3.37 11.53
CA ASN A 87 -12.25 4.41 12.52
C ASN A 87 -11.14 5.48 12.50
N ILE A 88 -10.77 5.93 11.27
CA ILE A 88 -9.74 6.98 11.10
C ILE A 88 -10.35 8.35 11.40
N SER A 89 -9.70 9.11 12.27
CA SER A 89 -10.17 10.39 12.79
C SER A 89 -9.56 11.61 12.11
N TYR A 90 -9.36 11.53 10.77
CA TYR A 90 -8.88 12.69 10.02
C TYR A 90 -9.86 13.87 10.09
N ASP A 91 -9.31 15.09 10.16
CA ASP A 91 -10.09 16.33 10.17
C ASP A 91 -10.34 16.82 8.75
N ARG A 92 -9.40 16.59 7.82
CA ARG A 92 -9.51 16.98 6.42
C ARG A 92 -9.10 15.86 5.47
N TYR A 93 -9.89 15.74 4.41
CA TYR A 93 -9.61 14.87 3.27
C TYR A 93 -9.49 15.74 2.02
N ILE A 94 -8.25 15.99 1.57
CA ILE A 94 -8.00 16.79 0.38
C ILE A 94 -8.01 15.91 -0.89
N ARG A 95 -8.52 16.48 -1.97
CA ARG A 95 -8.42 15.92 -3.32
C ARG A 95 -7.65 16.91 -4.19
N THR A 96 -6.69 16.46 -4.98
CA THR A 96 -5.99 17.39 -5.89
C THR A 96 -6.90 17.94 -6.99
N THR A 97 -8.09 17.35 -7.18
CA THR A 97 -9.16 17.86 -8.05
C THR A 97 -10.08 18.88 -7.37
N ASP A 98 -9.86 19.25 -6.11
CA ASP A 98 -10.61 20.31 -5.45
C ASP A 98 -10.21 21.69 -6.00
N ASP A 99 -11.20 22.55 -6.34
CA ASP A 99 -10.98 23.84 -6.98
C ASP A 99 -9.98 24.74 -6.21
N TYR A 100 -10.11 24.80 -4.88
CA TYR A 100 -9.22 25.60 -4.04
C TYR A 100 -7.76 25.11 -4.07
N HIS A 101 -7.56 23.80 -4.25
CA HIS A 101 -6.23 23.22 -4.40
C HIS A 101 -5.64 23.58 -5.77
N ILE A 102 -6.43 23.41 -6.83
CA ILE A 102 -6.04 23.78 -8.20
C ILE A 102 -5.60 25.27 -8.24
N GLU A 103 -6.40 26.16 -7.65
CA GLU A 103 -6.10 27.57 -7.55
C GLU A 103 -4.78 27.83 -6.81
N THR A 104 -4.56 27.19 -5.67
CA THR A 104 -3.33 27.29 -4.90
C THR A 104 -2.11 26.84 -5.71
N VAL A 105 -2.17 25.69 -6.37
CA VAL A 105 -1.06 25.16 -7.18
C VAL A 105 -0.73 26.09 -8.34
N GLN A 106 -1.72 26.64 -9.02
CA GLN A 106 -1.52 27.62 -10.08
C GLN A 106 -0.81 28.88 -9.59
N LYS A 107 -1.19 29.39 -8.42
CA LYS A 107 -0.56 30.56 -7.80
C LYS A 107 0.89 30.24 -7.36
N ILE A 108 1.13 29.08 -6.74
CA ILE A 108 2.47 28.63 -6.37
C ILE A 108 3.38 28.51 -7.61
N PHE A 109 2.90 27.85 -8.66
CA PHE A 109 3.68 27.68 -9.89
C PHE A 109 4.04 29.03 -10.52
N LYS A 110 3.06 29.96 -10.59
CA LYS A 110 3.27 31.31 -11.09
C LYS A 110 4.27 32.10 -10.24
N GLU A 111 4.18 32.04 -8.92
CA GLU A 111 5.08 32.72 -7.99
C GLU A 111 6.51 32.20 -8.12
N LEU A 112 6.70 30.87 -8.19
CA LEU A 112 8.02 30.28 -8.42
C LEU A 112 8.61 30.68 -9.77
N TYR A 113 7.77 30.83 -10.80
CA TYR A 113 8.19 31.34 -12.11
C TYR A 113 8.59 32.81 -12.04
N ASP A 114 7.80 33.67 -11.42
CA ASP A 114 8.07 35.11 -11.29
C ASP A 114 9.32 35.39 -10.45
N ARG A 115 9.59 34.53 -9.45
CA ARG A 115 10.83 34.59 -8.66
C ARG A 115 12.05 34.01 -9.40
N GLY A 116 11.87 33.45 -10.60
CA GLY A 116 12.96 32.91 -11.42
C GLY A 116 13.49 31.55 -10.96
N TYR A 117 12.75 30.83 -10.06
CA TYR A 117 13.06 29.46 -9.69
C TYR A 117 12.49 28.45 -10.69
N ILE A 118 11.49 28.82 -11.48
CA ILE A 118 10.99 28.01 -12.61
C ILE A 118 11.37 28.73 -13.92
N TYR A 119 11.83 27.95 -14.90
CA TYR A 119 12.17 28.45 -16.24
C TYR A 119 11.76 27.46 -17.32
N LYS A 120 11.57 27.93 -18.55
CA LYS A 120 11.18 27.11 -19.71
C LYS A 120 12.44 26.56 -20.41
N GLY A 121 12.41 25.28 -20.76
CA GLY A 121 13.51 24.59 -21.43
C GLY A 121 13.01 23.40 -22.26
N GLU A 122 13.94 22.64 -22.85
CA GLU A 122 13.64 21.40 -23.57
C GLU A 122 14.18 20.21 -22.76
N TYR A 123 13.34 19.24 -22.49
CA TYR A 123 13.72 18.01 -21.80
C TYR A 123 13.89 16.88 -22.82
N LYS A 124 15.05 16.19 -22.73
CA LYS A 124 15.31 14.94 -23.43
C LYS A 124 15.78 13.92 -22.39
N GLY A 125 15.04 12.85 -22.21
CA GLY A 125 15.39 11.86 -21.20
C GLY A 125 14.60 10.57 -21.29
N LYS A 126 14.92 9.66 -20.37
CA LYS A 126 14.24 8.36 -20.25
C LYS A 126 13.07 8.48 -19.28
N TYR A 127 11.86 8.32 -19.77
CA TYR A 127 10.63 8.44 -18.99
C TYR A 127 10.10 7.09 -18.57
N CYS A 128 9.80 6.96 -17.28
CA CYS A 128 9.11 5.81 -16.72
C CYS A 128 7.63 6.15 -16.51
N THR A 129 6.75 5.66 -17.38
CA THR A 129 5.30 5.89 -17.27
C THR A 129 4.71 5.42 -15.93
N PRO A 130 5.09 4.24 -15.38
CA PRO A 130 4.51 3.79 -14.11
C PRO A 130 4.88 4.60 -12.88
N CYS A 131 6.07 5.24 -12.88
CA CYS A 131 6.55 6.09 -11.79
C CYS A 131 6.34 7.57 -12.06
N GLU A 132 5.89 7.91 -13.29
CA GLU A 132 5.73 9.28 -13.78
C GLU A 132 7.01 10.13 -13.57
N SER A 133 8.17 9.49 -13.74
CA SER A 133 9.48 10.07 -13.44
C SER A 133 10.38 9.98 -14.65
N PHE A 134 11.09 11.08 -14.90
CA PHE A 134 12.21 11.09 -15.82
C PHE A 134 13.49 10.68 -15.11
N TRP A 135 14.36 10.03 -15.86
CA TRP A 135 15.65 9.54 -15.41
C TRP A 135 16.72 9.91 -16.44
N THR A 136 17.86 10.32 -15.96
CA THR A 136 19.05 10.40 -16.82
C THR A 136 19.58 9.01 -17.11
N GLU A 137 20.33 8.86 -18.19
CA GLU A 137 20.98 7.57 -18.55
C GLU A 137 21.81 7.00 -17.38
N SER A 138 22.50 7.88 -16.64
CA SER A 138 23.35 7.52 -15.49
C SER A 138 22.55 7.06 -14.25
N GLN A 139 21.28 7.38 -14.17
CA GLN A 139 20.41 7.00 -13.05
C GLN A 139 19.68 5.68 -13.29
N LEU A 140 19.71 5.17 -14.52
CA LEU A 140 19.08 3.88 -14.84
C LEU A 140 19.87 2.71 -14.24
N VAL A 141 19.17 1.70 -13.78
CA VAL A 141 19.75 0.42 -13.34
C VAL A 141 19.48 -0.62 -14.44
N ASP A 142 20.53 -1.12 -15.07
CA ASP A 142 20.45 -2.03 -16.22
C ASP A 142 19.51 -1.50 -17.35
N GLY A 143 19.56 -0.19 -17.62
CA GLY A 143 18.73 0.45 -18.64
C GLY A 143 17.23 0.58 -18.26
N LYS A 144 16.90 0.34 -17.00
CA LYS A 144 15.51 0.36 -16.47
C LYS A 144 15.35 1.40 -15.37
N CYS A 145 14.10 1.74 -15.07
CA CYS A 145 13.75 2.63 -13.98
C CYS A 145 14.29 2.12 -12.63
N PRO A 146 15.07 2.93 -11.88
CA PRO A 146 15.66 2.50 -10.62
C PRO A 146 14.62 2.28 -9.50
N GLU A 147 13.44 2.87 -9.61
CA GLU A 147 12.38 2.72 -8.59
C GLU A 147 11.52 1.47 -8.79
N CYS A 148 11.12 1.18 -10.04
CA CYS A 148 10.17 0.09 -10.29
C CYS A 148 10.73 -1.04 -11.15
N GLY A 149 11.97 -0.91 -11.68
CA GLY A 149 12.63 -1.92 -12.51
C GLY A 149 12.02 -2.12 -13.92
N ARG A 150 11.09 -1.25 -14.35
CA ARG A 150 10.43 -1.37 -15.65
C ARG A 150 11.20 -0.64 -16.75
N ALA A 151 10.92 -1.00 -18.00
CA ALA A 151 11.49 -0.32 -19.17
C ALA A 151 11.10 1.17 -19.17
N VAL A 152 12.02 2.01 -19.63
CA VAL A 152 11.81 3.44 -19.86
C VAL A 152 11.80 3.71 -21.36
N THR A 153 11.12 4.78 -21.77
CA THR A 153 11.02 5.23 -23.16
C THR A 153 11.76 6.55 -23.34
N GLU A 154 12.34 6.80 -24.51
CA GLU A 154 12.85 8.13 -24.84
C GLU A 154 11.68 9.10 -24.97
N ALA A 155 11.80 10.26 -24.34
CA ALA A 155 10.86 11.35 -24.46
C ALA A 155 11.63 12.67 -24.67
N ALA A 156 11.17 13.49 -25.60
CA ALA A 156 11.62 14.85 -25.80
C ALA A 156 10.41 15.77 -25.77
N GLU A 157 10.44 16.77 -24.90
CA GLU A 157 9.29 17.64 -24.63
C GLU A 157 9.76 19.03 -24.22
N GLU A 158 9.09 20.08 -24.71
CA GLU A 158 9.22 21.39 -24.12
C GLU A 158 8.58 21.37 -22.74
N ALA A 159 9.31 21.85 -21.73
CA ALA A 159 8.85 21.75 -20.34
C ALA A 159 9.37 22.89 -19.50
N TYR A 160 8.73 23.10 -18.36
CA TYR A 160 9.24 23.97 -17.30
C TYR A 160 10.10 23.17 -16.32
N PHE A 161 11.17 23.83 -15.81
CA PHE A 161 12.13 23.24 -14.88
C PHE A 161 12.18 24.06 -13.61
N PHE A 162 12.19 23.38 -12.46
CA PHE A 162 12.44 23.98 -11.16
C PHE A 162 13.91 23.80 -10.77
N LYS A 163 14.58 24.90 -10.44
CA LYS A 163 15.99 24.93 -10.04
C LYS A 163 16.18 24.30 -8.66
N LEU A 164 16.71 23.09 -8.59
CA LEU A 164 17.03 22.40 -7.33
C LEU A 164 18.44 22.72 -6.82
N SER A 165 19.39 22.93 -7.71
CA SER A 165 20.81 23.16 -7.37
C SER A 165 21.07 24.30 -6.37
N PRO A 166 20.33 25.42 -6.36
CA PRO A 166 20.54 26.49 -5.38
C PRO A 166 20.23 26.08 -3.93
N PHE A 167 19.47 25.01 -3.73
CA PHE A 167 19.03 24.54 -2.41
C PHE A 167 19.89 23.40 -1.86
N ALA A 168 20.83 22.84 -2.64
CA ALA A 168 21.58 21.64 -2.29
C ALA A 168 22.23 21.68 -0.90
N ASP A 169 23.04 22.73 -0.63
CA ASP A 169 23.74 22.90 0.64
C ASP A 169 22.76 23.04 1.83
N ARG A 170 21.65 23.74 1.62
CA ARG A 170 20.63 23.95 2.68
C ARG A 170 19.90 22.64 2.99
N ILE A 171 19.62 21.85 1.97
CA ILE A 171 18.97 20.53 2.11
C ILE A 171 19.94 19.54 2.76
N GLU A 172 21.24 19.52 2.37
CA GLU A 172 22.24 18.67 3.02
C GLU A 172 22.32 18.95 4.52
N LYS A 173 22.40 20.23 4.91
CA LYS A 173 22.39 20.64 6.33
C LYS A 173 21.10 20.22 7.02
N LEU A 174 19.94 20.45 6.42
CA LEU A 174 18.64 20.01 6.95
C LEU A 174 18.66 18.51 7.25
N LEU A 175 19.14 17.69 6.32
CA LEU A 175 19.13 16.24 6.45
C LEU A 175 20.17 15.73 7.46
N LEU A 176 21.37 16.30 7.51
CA LEU A 176 22.46 15.78 8.33
C LEU A 176 22.54 16.41 9.73
N GLU A 177 22.23 17.70 9.86
CA GLU A 177 22.44 18.47 11.09
C GLU A 177 21.18 18.64 11.95
N THR A 178 19.99 18.25 11.44
CA THR A 178 18.72 18.35 12.18
C THR A 178 18.04 16.99 12.32
N ASP A 179 16.98 16.93 13.13
CA ASP A 179 16.14 15.74 13.28
C ASP A 179 14.94 15.72 12.30
N TYR A 180 15.06 16.48 11.20
CA TYR A 180 14.01 16.57 10.20
C TYR A 180 13.60 15.20 9.64
N LEU A 181 14.57 14.37 9.21
CA LEU A 181 14.32 13.07 8.60
C LEU A 181 14.58 11.92 9.59
N GLN A 182 13.57 11.10 9.79
CA GLN A 182 13.62 9.91 10.63
C GLN A 182 13.23 8.64 9.85
N PRO A 183 14.01 7.54 9.91
CA PRO A 183 15.25 7.38 10.69
C PRO A 183 16.44 8.09 10.03
N LYS A 184 17.39 8.51 10.85
CA LYS A 184 18.58 9.27 10.43
C LYS A 184 19.45 8.59 9.36
N SER A 185 19.45 7.25 9.33
CA SER A 185 20.16 6.46 8.31
C SER A 185 19.70 6.80 6.87
N ARG A 186 18.44 7.17 6.68
CA ARG A 186 17.88 7.56 5.39
C ARG A 186 18.40 8.91 4.90
N ALA A 187 18.74 9.81 5.84
CA ALA A 187 19.33 11.10 5.49
C ALA A 187 20.69 10.92 4.81
N VAL A 188 21.55 10.06 5.36
CA VAL A 188 22.87 9.74 4.80
C VAL A 188 22.74 9.09 3.41
N GLU A 189 21.79 8.18 3.25
CA GLU A 189 21.48 7.54 1.97
C GLU A 189 21.10 8.57 0.89
N LEU A 190 20.18 9.48 1.19
CA LEU A 190 19.74 10.54 0.26
C LEU A 190 20.87 11.50 -0.11
N VAL A 191 21.66 11.93 0.87
CA VAL A 191 22.78 12.84 0.63
C VAL A 191 23.81 12.22 -0.30
N ASN A 192 24.19 10.97 -0.05
CA ASN A 192 25.17 10.28 -0.88
C ASN A 192 24.68 9.97 -2.30
N ASN A 193 23.41 9.62 -2.45
CA ASN A 193 22.85 9.17 -3.73
C ASN A 193 22.35 10.32 -4.61
N PHE A 194 21.91 11.44 -4.03
CA PHE A 194 21.26 12.51 -4.78
C PHE A 194 21.90 13.89 -4.64
N ILE A 195 22.41 14.26 -3.45
CA ILE A 195 22.92 15.62 -3.22
C ILE A 195 24.38 15.72 -3.62
N LYS A 196 25.24 14.80 -3.16
CA LYS A 196 26.68 14.81 -3.48
C LYS A 196 27.00 14.66 -4.97
N PRO A 197 26.27 13.85 -5.77
CA PRO A 197 26.45 13.82 -7.21
C PRO A 197 26.09 15.12 -7.92
N GLY A 198 25.35 16.01 -7.26
CA GLY A 198 24.76 17.25 -7.78
C GLY A 198 23.26 17.10 -8.03
N LEU A 199 22.48 18.04 -7.53
CA LEU A 199 21.05 18.09 -7.81
C LEU A 199 20.82 18.67 -9.20
N GLU A 200 20.18 17.90 -10.07
CA GLU A 200 19.70 18.37 -11.38
C GLU A 200 18.37 19.09 -11.23
N ASP A 201 18.09 20.04 -12.11
CA ASP A 201 16.84 20.78 -12.14
C ASP A 201 15.69 19.84 -12.49
N LEU A 202 14.60 19.97 -11.75
CA LEU A 202 13.44 19.09 -11.88
C LEU A 202 12.49 19.59 -12.97
N CYS A 203 12.16 18.73 -13.93
CA CYS A 203 11.09 18.99 -14.88
C CYS A 203 9.73 19.04 -14.17
N VAL A 204 9.03 20.19 -14.23
CA VAL A 204 7.82 20.48 -13.44
C VAL A 204 6.57 20.75 -14.28
N SER A 205 6.60 20.44 -15.57
CA SER A 205 5.41 20.46 -16.42
C SER A 205 5.41 19.34 -17.44
N ARG A 206 4.25 19.09 -18.06
CA ARG A 206 4.04 18.10 -19.12
C ARG A 206 3.15 18.68 -20.22
N THR A 207 3.34 18.20 -21.45
CA THR A 207 2.46 18.44 -22.60
C THR A 207 1.86 17.14 -23.16
N SER A 208 2.38 15.98 -22.70
CA SER A 208 2.05 14.65 -23.23
C SER A 208 0.69 14.09 -22.78
N PHE A 209 0.03 14.73 -21.82
CA PHE A 209 -1.33 14.38 -21.35
C PHE A 209 -2.07 15.63 -20.87
N THR A 210 -3.39 15.50 -20.67
CA THR A 210 -4.26 16.65 -20.36
C THR A 210 -4.90 16.62 -18.98
N TRP A 211 -4.91 15.46 -18.34
CA TRP A 211 -5.47 15.29 -16.99
C TRP A 211 -4.48 15.76 -15.91
N GLY A 212 -4.48 17.06 -15.67
CA GLY A 212 -3.62 17.76 -14.72
C GLY A 212 -4.03 19.21 -14.54
N ILE A 213 -3.34 19.94 -13.68
CA ILE A 213 -3.60 21.36 -13.43
C ILE A 213 -2.93 22.20 -14.53
N PRO A 214 -3.70 22.98 -15.33
CA PRO A 214 -3.12 23.76 -16.41
C PRO A 214 -2.27 24.93 -15.86
N VAL A 215 -1.13 25.20 -16.52
CA VAL A 215 -0.31 26.37 -16.25
C VAL A 215 -1.03 27.60 -16.78
N THR A 216 -1.39 28.53 -15.90
CA THR A 216 -2.28 29.68 -16.24
C THR A 216 -1.78 30.58 -17.35
N PHE A 217 -0.47 30.79 -17.45
CA PHE A 217 0.16 31.64 -18.45
C PHE A 217 0.69 30.89 -19.69
N ASP A 218 0.58 29.54 -19.68
CA ASP A 218 0.92 28.66 -20.81
C ASP A 218 0.02 27.42 -20.81
N PRO A 219 -1.25 27.52 -21.25
CA PRO A 219 -2.26 26.47 -21.11
C PRO A 219 -1.97 25.17 -21.88
N GLY A 220 -0.94 25.16 -22.74
CA GLY A 220 -0.45 23.93 -23.40
C GLY A 220 0.30 22.99 -22.44
N HIS A 221 0.64 23.46 -21.25
CA HIS A 221 1.32 22.69 -20.23
C HIS A 221 0.42 22.41 -19.03
N VAL A 222 0.52 21.19 -18.45
CA VAL A 222 -0.02 20.87 -17.14
C VAL A 222 1.11 20.79 -16.12
N VAL A 223 0.81 21.18 -14.88
CA VAL A 223 1.76 21.12 -13.76
C VAL A 223 2.13 19.66 -13.47
N TYR A 224 3.41 19.41 -13.22
CA TYR A 224 3.91 18.09 -12.87
C TYR A 224 3.34 17.61 -11.53
N VAL A 225 2.96 16.35 -11.50
CA VAL A 225 2.24 15.72 -10.40
C VAL A 225 2.85 15.97 -9.01
N TRP A 226 4.17 16.06 -8.88
CA TRP A 226 4.79 16.27 -7.57
C TRP A 226 4.71 17.72 -7.08
N VAL A 227 4.69 18.73 -7.96
CA VAL A 227 4.40 20.12 -7.55
C VAL A 227 2.95 20.23 -7.11
N ASP A 228 2.05 19.60 -7.86
CA ASP A 228 0.64 19.45 -7.51
C ASP A 228 0.49 18.75 -6.15
N ALA A 229 0.94 17.50 -6.06
CA ALA A 229 0.77 16.67 -4.88
C ALA A 229 1.38 17.28 -3.61
N LEU A 230 2.62 17.81 -3.66
CA LEU A 230 3.28 18.35 -2.47
C LEU A 230 2.62 19.62 -1.93
N SER A 231 1.98 20.42 -2.80
CA SER A 231 1.26 21.64 -2.40
C SER A 231 0.01 21.36 -1.55
N ASN A 232 -0.48 20.11 -1.50
CA ASN A 232 -1.65 19.73 -0.72
C ASN A 232 -1.51 20.11 0.77
N TYR A 233 -0.32 19.98 1.34
CA TYR A 233 -0.05 20.18 2.76
C TYR A 233 -0.31 21.61 3.24
N ILE A 234 -0.20 22.57 2.34
CA ILE A 234 -0.45 23.99 2.64
C ILE A 234 -1.77 24.49 2.06
N SER A 235 -2.18 23.99 0.88
CA SER A 235 -3.48 24.36 0.30
C SER A 235 -4.65 23.94 1.19
N ALA A 236 -4.54 22.77 1.84
CA ALA A 236 -5.53 22.30 2.80
C ALA A 236 -5.64 23.17 4.07
N LEU A 237 -4.72 24.11 4.29
CA LEU A 237 -4.75 25.07 5.39
C LEU A 237 -5.24 26.46 4.97
N GLY A 238 -5.47 26.69 3.66
CA GLY A 238 -5.87 28.00 3.15
C GLY A 238 -4.73 28.83 2.57
N TYR A 239 -3.53 28.27 2.38
CA TYR A 239 -2.45 28.99 1.73
C TYR A 239 -2.83 29.37 0.30
N LEU A 240 -2.83 30.69 0.00
CA LEU A 240 -3.22 31.28 -1.30
C LEU A 240 -4.64 30.93 -1.80
N ASN A 241 -5.55 30.54 -0.90
CA ASN A 241 -6.96 30.33 -1.22
C ASN A 241 -7.85 30.72 -0.03
N ASP A 242 -9.15 30.86 -0.29
CA ASP A 242 -10.13 31.35 0.71
C ASP A 242 -10.96 30.20 1.32
N LYS A 243 -10.56 28.94 1.10
CA LYS A 243 -11.31 27.77 1.61
C LYS A 243 -11.19 27.59 3.10
N TYR A 244 -10.00 27.84 3.63
CA TYR A 244 -9.66 27.73 5.05
C TYR A 244 -8.83 28.95 5.48
N ASP A 245 -8.77 29.21 6.78
CA ASP A 245 -8.01 30.29 7.40
C ASP A 245 -7.15 29.74 8.55
N ASP A 246 -6.49 28.63 8.28
CA ASP A 246 -5.78 27.88 9.31
C ASP A 246 -4.26 27.83 9.08
N PHE A 247 -3.76 28.45 7.99
CA PHE A 247 -2.35 28.33 7.61
C PHE A 247 -1.43 28.86 8.72
N ASP A 248 -1.64 30.07 9.20
CA ASP A 248 -0.80 30.69 10.24
C ASP A 248 -0.89 29.94 11.58
N ARG A 249 -2.01 29.23 11.83
CA ARG A 249 -2.18 28.46 13.05
C ARG A 249 -1.43 27.14 13.01
N TYR A 250 -1.59 26.34 11.95
CA TYR A 250 -1.09 24.96 11.92
C TYR A 250 0.25 24.80 11.19
N TRP A 251 0.59 25.68 10.23
CA TRP A 251 1.89 25.56 9.56
C TRP A 251 3.03 26.12 10.46
N PRO A 252 4.22 25.50 10.49
CA PRO A 252 4.63 24.28 9.79
C PRO A 252 4.06 23.00 10.41
N ALA A 253 3.95 21.95 9.58
CA ALA A 253 3.54 20.64 10.03
C ALA A 253 4.51 20.08 11.07
N ASP A 254 3.95 19.40 12.09
CA ASP A 254 4.75 18.72 13.10
C ASP A 254 5.29 17.39 12.58
N VAL A 255 4.48 16.63 11.82
CA VAL A 255 4.88 15.36 11.22
C VAL A 255 4.29 15.20 9.83
N HIS A 256 5.15 14.98 8.85
CA HIS A 256 4.78 14.33 7.58
C HIS A 256 5.19 12.87 7.67
N MET A 257 4.24 11.92 7.53
CA MET A 257 4.55 10.50 7.50
C MET A 257 4.44 9.98 6.09
N VAL A 258 5.48 9.32 5.57
CA VAL A 258 5.53 8.82 4.20
C VAL A 258 6.22 7.45 4.11
N ALA A 259 5.93 6.70 3.06
CA ALA A 259 6.70 5.50 2.73
C ALA A 259 8.02 5.85 2.01
N LYS A 260 8.99 4.95 2.06
CA LYS A 260 10.34 5.19 1.53
C LYS A 260 10.40 5.44 0.02
N ASP A 261 9.41 4.98 -0.75
CA ASP A 261 9.32 5.18 -2.20
C ASP A 261 9.09 6.65 -2.60
N ILE A 262 8.45 7.43 -1.74
CA ILE A 262 8.21 8.86 -1.97
C ILE A 262 9.08 9.77 -1.08
N MET A 263 10.00 9.18 -0.30
CA MET A 263 10.88 9.91 0.62
C MET A 263 11.68 11.01 -0.08
N ARG A 264 12.25 10.74 -1.27
CA ARG A 264 13.06 11.71 -2.02
C ARG A 264 12.28 13.00 -2.32
N PHE A 265 11.02 12.87 -2.70
CA PHE A 265 10.18 14.03 -3.02
C PHE A 265 9.90 14.89 -1.79
N HIS A 266 9.68 14.27 -0.64
CA HIS A 266 9.39 14.96 0.62
C HIS A 266 10.65 15.47 1.34
N ALA A 267 11.81 14.84 1.12
CA ALA A 267 13.05 15.21 1.77
C ALA A 267 13.89 16.22 0.97
N ILE A 268 13.71 16.31 -0.35
CA ILE A 268 14.48 17.17 -1.24
C ILE A 268 13.59 18.20 -1.92
N ILE A 269 12.58 17.76 -2.69
CA ILE A 269 11.78 18.65 -3.54
C ILE A 269 10.88 19.54 -2.69
N TRP A 270 10.16 18.98 -1.73
CA TRP A 270 9.28 19.74 -0.85
C TRP A 270 10.00 20.82 -0.04
N PRO A 271 11.11 20.54 0.66
CA PRO A 271 11.89 21.59 1.28
C PRO A 271 12.41 22.66 0.31
N ALA A 272 12.86 22.26 -0.90
CA ALA A 272 13.30 23.22 -1.91
C ALA A 272 12.17 24.17 -2.35
N MET A 273 10.97 23.64 -2.59
CA MET A 273 9.79 24.44 -2.93
C MET A 273 9.44 25.42 -1.80
N LEU A 274 9.41 24.96 -0.56
CA LEU A 274 9.14 25.81 0.61
C LEU A 274 10.20 26.89 0.78
N MET A 275 11.48 26.55 0.63
CA MET A 275 12.58 27.51 0.67
C MET A 275 12.48 28.56 -0.44
N ALA A 276 12.03 28.16 -1.65
CA ALA A 276 11.83 29.09 -2.77
C ALA A 276 10.63 30.01 -2.56
N LEU A 277 9.65 29.60 -1.75
CA LEU A 277 8.49 30.39 -1.34
C LEU A 277 8.73 31.19 -0.04
N ASP A 278 9.90 31.09 0.57
CA ASP A 278 10.25 31.68 1.88
C ASP A 278 9.33 31.17 3.03
N LEU A 279 8.85 29.93 2.94
CA LEU A 279 8.00 29.31 3.94
C LEU A 279 8.80 28.47 4.94
N PRO A 280 8.34 28.36 6.21
CA PRO A 280 8.92 27.45 7.20
C PRO A 280 8.86 26.00 6.74
N LEU A 281 9.85 25.20 7.15
CA LEU A 281 9.89 23.78 6.86
C LEU A 281 9.10 22.95 7.89
N PRO A 282 8.53 21.81 7.51
CA PRO A 282 7.96 20.86 8.47
C PRO A 282 9.00 20.44 9.52
N LYS A 283 8.55 20.12 10.74
CA LYS A 283 9.46 19.77 11.83
C LYS A 283 10.07 18.39 11.62
N HIS A 284 9.23 17.39 11.25
CA HIS A 284 9.67 16.01 11.08
C HIS A 284 9.09 15.37 9.83
N LEU A 285 9.93 14.63 9.12
CA LEU A 285 9.57 13.70 8.05
C LEU A 285 9.83 12.28 8.57
N ALA A 286 8.76 11.59 8.94
CA ALA A 286 8.81 10.20 9.42
C ALA A 286 8.64 9.24 8.24
N VAL A 287 9.65 8.41 7.99
CA VAL A 287 9.70 7.51 6.83
C VAL A 287 9.60 6.06 7.29
N HIS A 288 8.58 5.36 6.80
CA HIS A 288 8.45 3.92 7.00
C HIS A 288 8.91 3.10 5.79
N GLY A 289 9.26 1.84 6.04
CA GLY A 289 9.65 0.88 5.01
C GLY A 289 8.48 0.35 4.19
N TRP A 290 8.75 -0.52 3.26
CA TRP A 290 7.72 -1.25 2.52
C TRP A 290 7.11 -2.35 3.38
N ILE A 291 5.84 -2.62 3.12
CA ILE A 291 5.18 -3.82 3.60
C ILE A 291 5.18 -4.82 2.45
N THR A 292 5.85 -5.94 2.68
CA THR A 292 5.88 -7.08 1.76
C THR A 292 4.86 -8.13 2.20
N PHE A 293 4.45 -9.01 1.31
CA PHE A 293 3.66 -10.19 1.66
C PHE A 293 4.54 -11.43 1.52
N ASN A 294 4.77 -12.14 2.63
CA ASN A 294 5.69 -13.28 2.70
C ASN A 294 7.06 -12.98 2.07
N GLY A 295 7.62 -11.80 2.35
CA GLY A 295 8.91 -11.34 1.84
C GLY A 295 8.91 -10.83 0.39
N GLN A 296 7.78 -10.88 -0.31
CA GLN A 296 7.64 -10.38 -1.68
C GLN A 296 6.92 -9.03 -1.71
N LYS A 297 7.35 -8.13 -2.59
CA LYS A 297 6.65 -6.85 -2.82
C LYS A 297 5.21 -7.10 -3.27
N MET A 298 4.24 -6.48 -2.61
CA MET A 298 2.84 -6.56 -3.01
C MET A 298 2.62 -5.89 -4.37
N SER A 299 1.92 -6.59 -5.26
CA SER A 299 1.58 -6.07 -6.58
C SER A 299 0.20 -6.59 -7.01
N LYS A 300 -0.62 -5.68 -7.54
CA LYS A 300 -1.94 -6.04 -8.11
C LYS A 300 -1.81 -7.01 -9.29
N SER A 301 -0.72 -6.89 -10.06
CA SER A 301 -0.44 -7.80 -11.18
C SER A 301 -0.11 -9.22 -10.72
N ILE A 302 0.48 -9.40 -9.56
CA ILE A 302 0.76 -10.72 -8.98
C ILE A 302 -0.47 -11.27 -8.22
N GLY A 303 -1.39 -10.38 -7.79
CA GLY A 303 -2.57 -10.75 -7.00
C GLY A 303 -2.27 -11.05 -5.53
N ASN A 304 -1.08 -10.68 -5.02
CA ASN A 304 -0.66 -10.88 -3.64
C ASN A 304 -0.95 -9.67 -2.73
N VAL A 305 -1.90 -8.82 -3.11
CA VAL A 305 -2.27 -7.63 -2.34
C VAL A 305 -3.23 -8.00 -1.22
N VAL A 306 -2.87 -7.62 0.00
CA VAL A 306 -3.70 -7.82 1.20
C VAL A 306 -4.74 -6.70 1.29
N ASP A 307 -6.02 -7.07 1.27
CA ASP A 307 -7.15 -6.14 1.42
C ASP A 307 -7.47 -5.96 2.91
N PRO A 308 -7.23 -4.76 3.48
CA PRO A 308 -7.47 -4.50 4.89
C PRO A 308 -8.96 -4.50 5.28
N LEU A 309 -9.88 -4.25 4.33
CA LEU A 309 -11.31 -4.30 4.61
C LEU A 309 -11.78 -5.73 4.83
N VAL A 310 -11.33 -6.67 3.98
CA VAL A 310 -11.63 -8.10 4.12
C VAL A 310 -11.12 -8.64 5.46
N LEU A 311 -9.90 -8.28 5.84
CA LEU A 311 -9.35 -8.68 7.14
C LEU A 311 -10.10 -8.03 8.30
N GLY A 312 -10.44 -6.75 8.17
CA GLY A 312 -11.20 -6.01 9.19
C GLY A 312 -12.58 -6.63 9.42
N GLU A 313 -13.33 -6.95 8.36
CA GLU A 313 -14.64 -7.60 8.45
C GLU A 313 -14.59 -8.97 9.14
N ARG A 314 -13.47 -9.70 9.04
CA ARG A 314 -13.25 -11.00 9.71
C ARG A 314 -12.85 -10.87 11.18
N TYR A 315 -11.92 -9.96 11.50
CA TYR A 315 -11.25 -9.90 12.82
C TYR A 315 -11.55 -8.64 13.60
N GLY A 316 -12.26 -7.68 13.01
CA GLY A 316 -12.49 -6.36 13.58
C GLY A 316 -11.35 -5.37 13.24
N ALA A 317 -11.74 -4.10 13.07
CA ALA A 317 -10.80 -3.03 12.69
C ALA A 317 -9.63 -2.90 13.69
N ASP A 318 -9.91 -2.95 14.99
CA ASP A 318 -8.90 -2.78 16.03
C ASP A 318 -7.85 -3.91 16.06
N ALA A 319 -8.23 -5.14 15.72
CA ALA A 319 -7.28 -6.25 15.63
C ALA A 319 -6.28 -6.02 14.48
N ILE A 320 -6.75 -5.50 13.35
CA ILE A 320 -5.89 -5.16 12.21
C ILE A 320 -5.02 -3.94 12.53
N ARG A 321 -5.59 -2.88 13.13
CA ARG A 321 -4.84 -1.71 13.60
C ARG A 321 -3.70 -2.13 14.53
N TYR A 322 -4.00 -2.96 15.54
CA TYR A 322 -3.02 -3.48 16.47
C TYR A 322 -1.90 -4.25 15.76
N HIS A 323 -2.28 -5.23 14.92
CA HIS A 323 -1.30 -6.07 14.22
C HIS A 323 -0.31 -5.25 13.38
N ILE A 324 -0.81 -4.35 12.52
CA ILE A 324 0.06 -3.56 11.65
C ILE A 324 0.97 -2.60 12.42
N LEU A 325 0.49 -2.03 13.54
CA LEU A 325 1.31 -1.13 14.36
C LEU A 325 2.31 -1.89 15.25
N ARG A 326 1.98 -3.11 15.66
CA ARG A 326 2.80 -3.93 16.54
C ARG A 326 3.95 -4.62 15.82
N GLU A 327 3.68 -5.13 14.61
CA GLU A 327 4.66 -5.89 13.82
C GLU A 327 5.50 -5.02 12.88
N MET A 328 5.01 -3.84 12.52
CA MET A 328 5.67 -3.00 11.52
C MET A 328 6.40 -1.86 12.20
N ALA A 329 7.71 -2.02 12.37
CA ALA A 329 8.55 -0.95 12.93
C ALA A 329 8.75 0.17 11.91
N LEU A 330 8.59 1.43 12.35
CA LEU A 330 8.89 2.59 11.52
C LEU A 330 10.38 2.57 11.11
N GLY A 331 10.66 2.86 9.84
CA GLY A 331 12.02 2.95 9.29
C GLY A 331 12.57 1.66 8.69
N ALA A 332 11.97 0.50 8.96
CA ALA A 332 12.37 -0.80 8.40
C ALA A 332 11.32 -1.37 7.45
N ASP A 333 11.75 -2.19 6.50
CA ASP A 333 10.83 -3.00 5.70
C ASP A 333 10.24 -4.10 6.60
N SER A 334 8.96 -4.37 6.42
CA SER A 334 8.23 -5.36 7.21
C SER A 334 7.55 -6.38 6.30
N SER A 335 7.34 -7.59 6.82
CA SER A 335 6.63 -8.64 6.09
C SER A 335 5.31 -8.95 6.77
N PHE A 336 4.21 -8.80 6.04
CA PHE A 336 2.91 -9.27 6.46
C PHE A 336 2.79 -10.77 6.15
N SER A 337 2.26 -11.54 7.11
CA SER A 337 1.79 -12.90 6.87
C SER A 337 0.51 -13.17 7.66
N ASN A 338 -0.37 -13.99 7.09
CA ASN A 338 -1.63 -14.37 7.75
C ASN A 338 -1.37 -15.10 9.08
N GLU A 339 -0.37 -15.97 9.11
CA GLU A 339 -0.01 -16.73 10.30
C GLU A 339 0.47 -15.82 11.44
N ILE A 340 1.38 -14.88 11.16
CA ILE A 340 1.86 -13.93 12.16
C ILE A 340 0.70 -13.10 12.69
N MET A 341 -0.21 -12.65 11.81
CA MET A 341 -1.38 -11.86 12.21
C MET A 341 -2.29 -12.63 13.17
N ILE A 342 -2.69 -13.84 12.80
CA ILE A 342 -3.61 -14.65 13.62
C ILE A 342 -2.97 -15.02 14.95
N ASN A 343 -1.70 -15.45 14.95
CA ASN A 343 -0.98 -15.77 16.15
C ASN A 343 -0.84 -14.56 17.10
N ARG A 344 -0.60 -13.37 16.55
CA ARG A 344 -0.51 -12.14 17.32
C ARG A 344 -1.86 -11.73 17.93
N ILE A 345 -2.94 -11.83 17.15
CA ILE A 345 -4.30 -11.56 17.63
C ILE A 345 -4.64 -12.53 18.79
N ASN A 346 -4.35 -13.82 18.61
CA ASN A 346 -4.62 -14.82 19.64
C ASN A 346 -3.76 -14.62 20.90
N ALA A 347 -2.46 -14.40 20.74
CA ALA A 347 -1.55 -14.27 21.87
C ALA A 347 -1.80 -12.98 22.67
N ASP A 348 -1.72 -11.84 22.01
CA ASP A 348 -1.73 -10.55 22.70
C ASP A 348 -3.17 -10.08 23.00
N LEU A 349 -4.07 -10.14 21.99
CA LEU A 349 -5.42 -9.55 22.15
C LEU A 349 -6.40 -10.50 22.84
N ALA A 350 -6.46 -11.78 22.42
CA ALA A 350 -7.42 -12.70 23.00
C ALA A 350 -6.91 -13.27 24.36
N ASN A 351 -5.67 -13.79 24.40
CA ASN A 351 -5.16 -14.46 25.59
C ASN A 351 -4.64 -13.47 26.63
N ASP A 352 -3.87 -12.42 26.25
CA ASP A 352 -3.34 -11.51 27.27
C ASP A 352 -4.39 -10.47 27.68
N LEU A 353 -4.77 -9.54 26.80
CA LEU A 353 -5.68 -8.44 27.13
C LEU A 353 -7.12 -8.92 27.38
N GLY A 354 -7.69 -9.68 26.45
CA GLY A 354 -9.08 -10.14 26.53
C GLY A 354 -9.33 -11.04 27.74
N ASN A 355 -8.38 -11.96 27.99
CA ASN A 355 -8.46 -12.86 29.14
C ASN A 355 -8.25 -12.11 30.49
N LEU A 356 -7.33 -11.12 30.55
CA LEU A 356 -7.15 -10.29 31.73
C LEU A 356 -8.46 -9.60 32.12
N VAL A 357 -9.13 -8.92 31.18
CA VAL A 357 -10.39 -8.23 31.42
C VAL A 357 -11.49 -9.22 31.83
N SER A 358 -11.69 -10.29 31.04
CA SER A 358 -12.76 -11.26 31.30
C SER A 358 -12.59 -12.01 32.62
N ARG A 359 -11.36 -12.43 32.98
CA ARG A 359 -11.10 -13.12 34.27
C ARG A 359 -11.30 -12.19 35.45
N THR A 360 -10.82 -10.95 35.34
CA THR A 360 -10.96 -9.97 36.46
C THR A 360 -12.42 -9.66 36.72
N VAL A 361 -13.19 -9.34 35.69
CA VAL A 361 -14.64 -9.08 35.78
C VAL A 361 -15.38 -10.31 36.31
N ALA A 362 -15.11 -11.50 35.77
CA ALA A 362 -15.76 -12.73 36.23
C ALA A 362 -15.48 -13.07 37.71
N MET A 363 -14.25 -12.79 38.19
CA MET A 363 -13.95 -12.98 39.61
C MET A 363 -14.63 -11.96 40.51
N ALA A 364 -14.71 -10.68 40.09
CA ALA A 364 -15.45 -9.66 40.83
C ALA A 364 -16.96 -10.00 40.89
N GLU A 365 -17.54 -10.44 39.82
CA GLU A 365 -18.92 -10.96 39.77
C GLU A 365 -19.13 -12.14 40.72
N LYS A 366 -18.26 -13.14 40.61
CA LYS A 366 -18.36 -14.39 41.36
C LYS A 366 -18.24 -14.21 42.89
N TYR A 367 -17.29 -13.39 43.33
CA TYR A 367 -16.94 -13.31 44.73
C TYR A 367 -17.57 -12.12 45.46
N PHE A 368 -18.00 -11.08 44.71
CA PHE A 368 -18.56 -9.84 45.27
C PHE A 368 -19.85 -9.37 44.61
N GLY A 369 -20.44 -10.20 43.74
CA GLY A 369 -21.68 -9.82 43.03
C GLY A 369 -21.51 -8.62 42.09
N GLY A 370 -20.30 -8.40 41.59
CA GLY A 370 -19.95 -7.33 40.65
C GLY A 370 -19.51 -6.02 41.30
N THR A 371 -19.77 -5.78 42.58
CA THR A 371 -19.37 -4.55 43.29
C THR A 371 -18.30 -4.86 44.34
N LEU A 372 -17.10 -4.28 44.17
CA LEU A 372 -16.03 -4.51 45.13
C LEU A 372 -16.32 -3.80 46.47
N PRO A 373 -15.99 -4.44 47.65
CA PRO A 373 -16.09 -3.78 48.91
C PRO A 373 -14.99 -2.72 49.07
N GLU A 374 -15.22 -1.69 49.91
CA GLU A 374 -14.21 -0.64 50.19
C GLU A 374 -13.06 -1.11 51.03
N CYS A 375 -13.25 -2.18 51.84
CA CYS A 375 -12.22 -2.73 52.68
C CYS A 375 -11.12 -3.43 51.84
N ARG A 376 -9.88 -3.03 52.09
CA ARG A 376 -8.68 -3.51 51.35
C ARG A 376 -7.60 -3.99 52.34
N GLU A 377 -6.86 -5.00 51.92
CA GLU A 377 -5.66 -5.49 52.58
C GLU A 377 -4.51 -5.54 51.55
N ALA A 378 -3.46 -4.78 51.78
CA ALA A 378 -2.31 -4.71 50.88
C ALA A 378 -1.30 -5.84 51.16
N ASP A 379 -0.55 -6.19 50.14
CA ASP A 379 0.72 -6.91 50.20
C ASP A 379 1.74 -6.00 49.50
N GLU A 380 2.50 -5.24 50.30
CA GLU A 380 3.32 -4.14 49.82
C GLU A 380 4.30 -4.54 48.71
N GLU A 381 4.98 -5.66 48.86
CA GLU A 381 5.99 -6.12 47.90
C GLU A 381 5.32 -6.63 46.59
N LEU A 382 4.34 -7.49 46.74
CA LEU A 382 3.68 -8.11 45.58
C LEU A 382 2.85 -7.09 44.79
N ASP A 383 2.12 -6.22 45.49
CA ASP A 383 1.29 -5.18 44.85
C ASP A 383 2.16 -4.13 44.13
N ALA A 384 3.29 -3.69 44.75
CA ALA A 384 4.23 -2.77 44.12
C ALA A 384 4.78 -3.31 42.80
N SER A 385 5.04 -4.63 42.72
CA SER A 385 5.52 -5.28 41.49
C SER A 385 4.58 -5.13 40.29
N LEU A 386 3.28 -4.85 40.51
CA LEU A 386 2.26 -4.57 39.49
C LEU A 386 2.02 -3.07 39.34
N ILE A 387 1.94 -2.35 40.47
CA ILE A 387 1.52 -0.93 40.49
C ILE A 387 2.63 -0.04 39.93
N ASP A 388 3.88 -0.23 40.31
CA ASP A 388 5.00 0.63 39.90
C ASP A 388 5.19 0.64 38.39
N PRO A 389 5.24 -0.50 37.66
CA PRO A 389 5.30 -0.50 36.20
C PRO A 389 4.10 0.17 35.53
N ALA A 390 2.91 0.08 36.15
CA ALA A 390 1.70 0.71 35.61
C ALA A 390 1.75 2.24 35.75
N LEU A 391 2.30 2.77 36.84
CA LEU A 391 2.48 4.21 37.07
C LEU A 391 3.51 4.85 36.13
N GLU A 392 4.59 4.10 35.78
CA GLU A 392 5.61 4.56 34.86
C GLU A 392 5.16 4.48 33.38
N LEU A 393 4.11 3.73 33.09
CA LEU A 393 3.74 3.33 31.73
C LEU A 393 3.40 4.53 30.83
N ARG A 394 2.62 5.51 31.34
CA ARG A 394 2.22 6.70 30.57
C ARG A 394 3.43 7.43 30.00
N ASP A 395 4.45 7.67 30.80
CA ASP A 395 5.61 8.47 30.41
C ASP A 395 6.53 7.67 29.47
N LYS A 396 6.63 6.35 29.65
CA LYS A 396 7.31 5.46 28.70
C LYS A 396 6.63 5.45 27.34
N VAL A 397 5.30 5.32 27.33
CA VAL A 397 4.51 5.38 26.08
C VAL A 397 4.68 6.73 25.39
N ALA A 398 4.61 7.85 26.15
CA ALA A 398 4.82 9.18 25.61
C ALA A 398 6.18 9.32 24.93
N THR A 399 7.24 8.85 25.57
CA THR A 399 8.60 8.87 24.99
C THR A 399 8.68 8.15 23.65
N TYR A 400 8.07 6.98 23.50
CA TYR A 400 8.06 6.26 22.24
C TYR A 400 7.13 6.91 21.19
N MET A 401 6.00 7.45 21.61
CA MET A 401 5.09 8.16 20.71
C MET A 401 5.72 9.45 20.16
N ASP A 402 6.50 10.18 20.95
CA ASP A 402 7.27 11.36 20.52
C ASP A 402 8.33 11.02 19.47
N GLN A 403 8.87 9.80 19.53
CA GLN A 403 9.84 9.26 18.59
C GLN A 403 9.19 8.50 17.42
N THR A 404 7.86 8.52 17.29
CA THR A 404 7.11 7.77 16.29
C THR A 404 7.33 6.24 16.33
N GLN A 405 7.73 5.70 17.49
CA GLN A 405 8.00 4.27 17.73
C GLN A 405 6.77 3.54 18.29
N LEU A 406 5.70 3.48 17.50
CA LEU A 406 4.40 2.94 17.93
C LEU A 406 4.47 1.48 18.37
N ASN A 407 5.27 0.66 17.69
CA ASN A 407 5.49 -0.74 18.04
C ASN A 407 6.12 -0.91 19.43
N ASN A 408 7.05 -0.03 19.81
CA ASN A 408 7.67 -0.03 21.13
C ASN A 408 6.70 0.46 22.22
N ALA A 409 5.91 1.51 21.92
CA ALA A 409 4.84 1.97 22.80
C ALA A 409 3.86 0.82 23.13
N LEU A 410 3.39 0.10 22.12
CA LEU A 410 2.54 -1.08 22.29
C LEU A 410 3.23 -2.18 23.09
N ALA A 411 4.53 -2.43 22.84
CA ALA A 411 5.29 -3.43 23.60
C ALA A 411 5.35 -3.12 25.10
N GLU A 412 5.57 -1.85 25.47
CA GLU A 412 5.56 -1.45 26.89
C GLU A 412 4.19 -1.66 27.56
N ILE A 413 3.11 -1.32 26.85
CA ILE A 413 1.75 -1.54 27.37
C ILE A 413 1.51 -3.05 27.61
N PHE A 414 1.88 -3.90 26.65
CA PHE A 414 1.68 -5.34 26.78
C PHE A 414 2.60 -6.00 27.82
N LYS A 415 3.76 -5.43 28.15
CA LYS A 415 4.57 -5.87 29.30
C LYS A 415 3.79 -5.73 30.61
N VAL A 416 3.07 -4.61 30.79
CA VAL A 416 2.26 -4.37 32.00
C VAL A 416 1.05 -5.30 32.02
N ILE A 417 0.40 -5.55 30.89
CA ILE A 417 -0.71 -6.51 30.76
C ILE A 417 -0.24 -7.92 31.11
N SER A 418 0.89 -8.37 30.59
CA SER A 418 1.48 -9.67 30.91
C SER A 418 1.87 -9.76 32.39
N ARG A 419 2.38 -8.66 32.97
CA ARG A 419 2.65 -8.60 34.45
C ARG A 419 1.35 -8.76 35.24
N ALA A 420 0.25 -8.16 34.80
CA ALA A 420 -1.04 -8.30 35.48
C ALA A 420 -1.57 -9.75 35.40
N ASN A 421 -1.42 -10.45 34.28
CA ASN A 421 -1.77 -11.86 34.20
C ASN A 421 -0.91 -12.71 35.15
N LYS A 422 0.40 -12.45 35.23
CA LYS A 422 1.29 -13.12 36.17
C LYS A 422 0.91 -12.84 37.64
N TYR A 423 0.50 -11.60 37.94
CA TYR A 423 0.02 -11.24 39.28
C TYR A 423 -1.23 -12.02 39.70
N ILE A 424 -2.16 -12.32 38.75
CA ILE A 424 -3.29 -13.21 39.03
C ILE A 424 -2.81 -14.59 39.44
N ASP A 425 -1.80 -15.14 38.77
CA ASP A 425 -1.30 -16.48 39.08
C ASP A 425 -0.52 -16.51 40.42
N GLU A 426 0.20 -15.46 40.76
CA GLU A 426 0.93 -15.31 42.05
C GLU A 426 -0.01 -15.10 43.24
N THR A 427 -1.06 -14.31 43.08
CA THR A 427 -2.03 -14.00 44.14
C THR A 427 -3.09 -15.07 44.33
N THR A 428 -3.23 -15.98 43.37
CA THR A 428 -4.19 -17.10 43.41
C THR A 428 -5.58 -16.71 43.91
N PRO A 429 -6.29 -15.75 43.27
CA PRO A 429 -7.55 -15.20 43.77
C PRO A 429 -8.65 -16.25 44.01
N TRP A 430 -8.60 -17.38 43.29
CA TRP A 430 -9.51 -18.51 43.48
C TRP A 430 -9.26 -19.27 44.80
N ILE A 431 -8.09 -19.14 45.41
CA ILE A 431 -7.81 -19.63 46.74
C ILE A 431 -8.28 -18.62 47.76
N LEU A 432 -7.94 -17.35 47.61
CA LEU A 432 -8.41 -16.26 48.49
C LEU A 432 -9.94 -16.21 48.58
N GLY A 433 -10.65 -16.48 47.47
CA GLY A 433 -12.11 -16.47 47.45
C GLY A 433 -12.82 -17.58 48.18
N LYS A 434 -12.08 -18.61 48.67
CA LYS A 434 -12.63 -19.71 49.47
C LYS A 434 -12.58 -19.42 50.99
N ASP A 435 -11.84 -18.40 51.39
CA ASP A 435 -11.62 -18.05 52.78
C ASP A 435 -12.20 -16.67 53.08
N GLU A 436 -13.25 -16.62 53.87
CA GLU A 436 -13.94 -15.37 54.25
C GLU A 436 -13.01 -14.37 54.91
N SER A 437 -12.01 -14.84 55.67
CA SER A 437 -11.02 -13.99 56.37
C SER A 437 -10.05 -13.29 55.39
N ARG A 438 -9.93 -13.81 54.14
CA ARG A 438 -9.04 -13.28 53.10
C ARG A 438 -9.76 -12.43 52.05
N LYS A 439 -11.05 -12.15 52.23
CA LYS A 439 -11.84 -11.38 51.26
C LYS A 439 -11.33 -9.96 51.08
N ALA A 440 -10.82 -9.30 52.12
CA ALA A 440 -10.21 -7.97 52.01
C ALA A 440 -9.00 -7.99 51.06
N ARG A 441 -8.15 -9.04 51.18
CA ARG A 441 -7.01 -9.25 50.28
C ARG A 441 -7.48 -9.54 48.85
N LEU A 442 -8.47 -10.38 48.64
CA LEU A 442 -9.05 -10.64 47.35
C LEU A 442 -9.60 -9.36 46.67
N ALA A 443 -10.26 -8.52 47.47
CA ALA A 443 -10.77 -7.24 47.00
C ALA A 443 -9.64 -6.30 46.55
N SER A 444 -8.51 -6.25 47.27
CA SER A 444 -7.31 -5.51 46.86
C SER A 444 -6.75 -6.03 45.54
N VAL A 445 -6.60 -7.34 45.40
CA VAL A 445 -6.08 -7.98 44.17
C VAL A 445 -6.93 -7.59 42.97
N LEU A 446 -8.26 -7.74 43.08
CA LEU A 446 -9.16 -7.41 41.99
C LEU A 446 -9.19 -5.91 41.67
N TYR A 447 -9.14 -5.04 42.67
CA TYR A 447 -9.07 -3.61 42.49
C TYR A 447 -7.77 -3.18 41.77
N ASN A 448 -6.63 -3.75 42.17
CA ASN A 448 -5.35 -3.48 41.53
C ASN A 448 -5.37 -3.91 40.06
N LEU A 449 -5.97 -5.03 39.73
CA LEU A 449 -6.14 -5.48 38.36
C LEU A 449 -7.05 -4.56 37.55
N LEU A 450 -8.18 -4.08 38.12
CA LEU A 450 -9.09 -3.14 37.47
C LEU A 450 -8.40 -1.80 37.19
N GLU A 451 -7.58 -1.29 38.11
CA GLU A 451 -6.80 -0.07 37.91
C GLU A 451 -5.76 -0.23 36.79
N VAL A 452 -5.07 -1.36 36.74
CA VAL A 452 -4.11 -1.64 35.65
C VAL A 452 -4.83 -1.79 34.31
N ILE A 453 -6.00 -2.43 34.27
CA ILE A 453 -6.82 -2.49 33.07
C ILE A 453 -7.24 -1.07 32.66
N ARG A 454 -7.67 -0.22 33.58
CA ARG A 454 -8.00 1.18 33.29
C ARG A 454 -6.82 1.93 32.67
N ILE A 455 -5.64 1.87 33.29
CA ILE A 455 -4.43 2.56 32.81
C ILE A 455 -4.04 2.07 31.42
N THR A 456 -3.90 0.75 31.26
CA THR A 456 -3.45 0.16 30.00
C THR A 456 -4.45 0.38 28.86
N THR A 457 -5.75 0.24 29.10
CA THR A 457 -6.79 0.46 28.08
C THR A 457 -6.98 1.95 27.76
N THR A 458 -6.72 2.86 28.70
CA THR A 458 -6.67 4.31 28.40
C THR A 458 -5.57 4.58 27.36
N LEU A 459 -4.37 4.08 27.57
CA LEU A 459 -3.25 4.26 26.62
C LEU A 459 -3.45 3.50 25.30
N LEU A 460 -4.10 2.32 25.33
CA LEU A 460 -4.42 1.54 24.13
C LEU A 460 -5.51 2.20 23.26
N SER A 461 -6.30 3.14 23.80
CA SER A 461 -7.44 3.73 23.07
C SER A 461 -7.03 4.51 21.82
N CYS A 462 -5.83 5.06 21.76
CA CYS A 462 -5.32 5.70 20.55
C CYS A 462 -4.97 4.68 19.43
N PHE A 463 -4.68 3.44 19.79
CA PHE A 463 -4.39 2.35 18.85
C PHE A 463 -5.64 1.54 18.47
N MET A 464 -6.52 1.27 19.44
CA MET A 464 -7.71 0.43 19.32
C MET A 464 -8.97 1.16 19.80
N PRO A 465 -9.43 2.22 19.07
CA PRO A 465 -10.45 3.15 19.54
C PRO A 465 -11.86 2.54 19.67
N THR A 466 -12.12 1.39 19.03
CA THR A 466 -13.45 0.76 19.05
C THR A 466 -13.61 -0.26 20.18
N SER A 467 -12.53 -0.94 20.57
CA SER A 467 -12.56 -2.00 21.59
C SER A 467 -12.35 -1.48 23.00
N MET A 468 -11.56 -0.43 23.19
CA MET A 468 -11.28 0.08 24.53
C MET A 468 -12.50 0.65 25.28
N PRO A 469 -13.45 1.36 24.64
CA PRO A 469 -14.70 1.73 25.28
C PRO A 469 -15.51 0.54 25.83
N LYS A 470 -15.44 -0.61 25.18
CA LYS A 470 -16.10 -1.83 25.66
C LYS A 470 -15.42 -2.38 26.92
N ALA A 471 -14.08 -2.29 26.99
CA ALA A 471 -13.33 -2.65 28.20
C ALA A 471 -13.67 -1.73 29.36
N TRP A 472 -13.75 -0.40 29.14
CA TRP A 472 -14.12 0.57 30.16
C TRP A 472 -15.53 0.32 30.72
N ALA A 473 -16.48 0.04 29.86
CA ALA A 473 -17.83 -0.32 30.28
C ALA A 473 -17.83 -1.58 31.17
N GLN A 474 -17.00 -2.58 30.86
CA GLN A 474 -16.91 -3.80 31.65
C GLN A 474 -16.29 -3.57 33.03
N ILE A 475 -15.31 -2.69 33.15
CA ILE A 475 -14.66 -2.39 34.45
C ILE A 475 -15.32 -1.24 35.23
N GLY A 476 -16.45 -0.70 34.74
CA GLY A 476 -17.17 0.39 35.38
C GLY A 476 -16.43 1.74 35.34
N ALA A 477 -15.51 1.94 34.40
CA ALA A 477 -14.79 3.20 34.24
C ALA A 477 -15.59 4.19 33.38
N THR A 478 -15.76 5.42 33.87
CA THR A 478 -16.41 6.54 33.16
C THR A 478 -15.38 7.46 32.50
N GLU A 479 -15.80 8.31 31.57
CA GLU A 479 -14.94 9.18 30.78
C GLU A 479 -13.96 10.03 31.60
N ASN A 480 -14.42 10.56 32.75
CA ASN A 480 -13.59 11.37 33.65
C ASN A 480 -12.45 10.56 34.33
N LEU A 481 -12.50 9.23 34.32
CA LEU A 481 -11.52 8.34 34.93
C LEU A 481 -10.45 7.86 33.95
N ILE A 482 -10.73 7.95 32.65
CA ILE A 482 -9.89 7.43 31.56
C ILE A 482 -9.13 8.54 30.82
N THR A 483 -8.73 9.60 31.53
CA THR A 483 -7.95 10.70 30.95
C THR A 483 -6.46 10.40 30.93
N TYR A 484 -5.71 11.12 30.10
CA TYR A 484 -4.25 11.02 30.02
C TYR A 484 -3.58 11.28 31.38
N GLU A 485 -4.05 12.30 32.11
CA GLU A 485 -3.55 12.65 33.44
C GLU A 485 -3.79 11.52 34.45
N ASN A 486 -4.94 10.85 34.35
CA ASN A 486 -5.30 9.75 35.24
C ASN A 486 -4.58 8.44 34.88
N ALA A 487 -4.04 8.30 33.68
CA ALA A 487 -3.19 7.16 33.32
C ALA A 487 -1.86 7.11 34.10
N ALA A 488 -1.44 8.20 34.74
CA ALA A 488 -0.27 8.24 35.64
C ALA A 488 -0.63 8.12 37.13
N LYS A 489 -1.88 7.81 37.44
CA LYS A 489 -2.36 7.72 38.83
C LYS A 489 -2.97 6.35 39.08
N PHE A 490 -2.75 5.84 40.27
CA PHE A 490 -3.36 4.62 40.77
C PHE A 490 -4.45 4.96 41.81
N GLY A 491 -5.47 4.11 41.95
CA GLY A 491 -6.55 4.37 42.90
C GLY A 491 -7.57 5.42 42.40
N VAL A 492 -7.76 5.53 41.10
CA VAL A 492 -8.69 6.49 40.48
C VAL A 492 -10.10 5.94 40.36
N LEU A 493 -10.26 4.63 40.19
CA LEU A 493 -11.58 3.98 40.24
C LEU A 493 -12.20 4.15 41.63
N PRO A 494 -13.53 4.28 41.74
CA PRO A 494 -14.20 4.28 43.05
C PRO A 494 -13.81 3.04 43.87
N ALA A 495 -13.67 3.23 45.20
CA ALA A 495 -13.31 2.11 46.10
C ALA A 495 -14.33 0.97 46.01
N ASN A 496 -15.60 1.29 45.76
CA ASN A 496 -16.72 0.37 45.58
C ASN A 496 -17.12 0.24 44.09
N VAL A 497 -16.13 0.17 43.19
CA VAL A 497 -16.35 0.05 41.74
C VAL A 497 -17.23 -1.14 41.41
N THR A 498 -18.19 -0.94 40.49
CA THR A 498 -19.07 -2.00 39.96
C THR A 498 -18.65 -2.37 38.56
N VAL A 499 -18.38 -3.65 38.36
CA VAL A 499 -18.04 -4.21 37.03
C VAL A 499 -19.30 -4.77 36.36
N HIS A 500 -19.23 -4.90 35.03
CA HIS A 500 -20.33 -5.40 34.23
C HIS A 500 -19.80 -6.47 33.25
N LYS A 501 -20.40 -7.65 33.30
CA LYS A 501 -20.04 -8.72 32.34
C LYS A 501 -20.44 -8.28 30.92
N GLY A 502 -19.54 -8.38 29.99
CA GLY A 502 -19.73 -8.11 28.57
C GLY A 502 -19.25 -9.26 27.70
N ASP A 503 -19.36 -9.07 26.39
CA ASP A 503 -18.79 -9.98 25.39
C ASP A 503 -17.27 -9.94 25.43
N ALA A 504 -16.63 -11.01 24.96
CA ALA A 504 -15.18 -11.05 24.78
C ALA A 504 -14.72 -9.91 23.87
N LEU A 505 -13.71 -9.14 24.30
CA LEU A 505 -13.18 -8.02 23.52
C LEU A 505 -12.60 -8.50 22.19
N PHE A 506 -11.90 -9.61 22.22
CA PHE A 506 -11.30 -10.27 21.05
C PHE A 506 -11.55 -11.77 21.18
N PRO A 507 -12.41 -12.35 20.32
CA PRO A 507 -12.64 -13.79 20.31
C PRO A 507 -11.38 -14.52 19.82
N ARG A 508 -11.14 -15.71 20.38
CA ARG A 508 -10.03 -16.56 19.94
C ARG A 508 -10.33 -17.11 18.55
N ILE A 509 -9.33 -17.06 17.68
CA ILE A 509 -9.39 -17.54 16.31
C ILE A 509 -8.86 -18.98 16.25
N ASP A 510 -9.55 -19.87 15.52
CA ASP A 510 -9.03 -21.19 15.17
C ASP A 510 -7.94 -21.01 14.10
N THR A 511 -6.68 -21.15 14.53
CA THR A 511 -5.52 -20.79 13.72
C THR A 511 -5.43 -21.61 12.44
N ASP A 512 -5.56 -22.94 12.53
CA ASP A 512 -5.33 -23.83 11.38
C ASP A 512 -6.40 -23.62 10.32
N LYS A 513 -7.67 -23.60 10.73
CA LYS A 513 -8.80 -23.38 9.84
C LYS A 513 -8.71 -22.03 9.15
N GLU A 514 -8.38 -20.96 9.88
CA GLU A 514 -8.40 -19.61 9.36
C GLU A 514 -7.23 -19.33 8.41
N ILE A 515 -6.03 -19.90 8.70
CA ILE A 515 -4.89 -19.83 7.80
C ILE A 515 -5.20 -20.50 6.47
N ASP A 516 -5.80 -21.69 6.48
CA ASP A 516 -6.17 -22.41 5.28
C ASP A 516 -7.17 -21.60 4.43
N GLU A 517 -8.20 -20.99 5.06
CA GLU A 517 -9.17 -20.14 4.37
C GLU A 517 -8.53 -18.89 3.76
N LEU A 518 -7.68 -18.20 4.49
CA LEU A 518 -6.99 -16.99 3.98
C LEU A 518 -6.02 -17.32 2.84
N ASN A 519 -5.29 -18.42 2.96
CA ASN A 519 -4.37 -18.86 1.90
C ASN A 519 -5.14 -19.27 0.64
N ALA A 520 -6.30 -19.90 0.77
CA ALA A 520 -7.18 -20.21 -0.36
C ALA A 520 -7.71 -18.95 -1.05
N LEU A 521 -8.10 -17.90 -0.28
CA LEU A 521 -8.52 -16.61 -0.82
C LEU A 521 -7.41 -15.92 -1.62
N ILE A 522 -6.19 -15.90 -1.07
CA ILE A 522 -5.04 -15.27 -1.75
C ILE A 522 -4.69 -16.05 -3.01
N LYS A 523 -4.68 -17.39 -2.95
CA LYS A 523 -4.42 -18.23 -4.12
C LYS A 523 -5.44 -17.96 -5.23
N ALA A 524 -6.72 -17.86 -4.90
CA ALA A 524 -7.77 -17.51 -5.87
C ALA A 524 -7.59 -16.12 -6.47
N GLN A 525 -7.14 -15.13 -5.67
CA GLN A 525 -6.81 -13.79 -6.16
C GLN A 525 -5.61 -13.82 -7.12
N MET A 526 -4.55 -14.58 -6.79
CA MET A 526 -3.36 -14.73 -7.65
C MET A 526 -3.72 -15.41 -8.98
N GLU A 527 -4.51 -16.49 -8.95
CA GLU A 527 -4.98 -17.19 -10.16
C GLU A 527 -5.80 -16.25 -11.04
N LYS A 528 -6.72 -15.48 -10.45
CA LYS A 528 -7.51 -14.46 -11.17
C LYS A 528 -6.64 -13.34 -11.76
N ALA A 529 -5.60 -12.89 -11.04
CA ALA A 529 -4.68 -11.88 -11.54
C ALA A 529 -3.83 -12.41 -12.71
N ILE A 530 -3.37 -13.65 -12.62
CA ILE A 530 -2.64 -14.34 -13.71
C ILE A 530 -3.54 -14.52 -14.93
N ALA A 531 -4.77 -14.98 -14.74
CA ALA A 531 -5.75 -15.13 -15.83
C ALA A 531 -6.09 -13.79 -16.51
N ALA A 532 -6.16 -12.69 -15.74
CA ALA A 532 -6.39 -11.36 -16.27
C ALA A 532 -5.19 -10.78 -17.05
N GLN A 533 -3.98 -11.29 -16.80
CA GLN A 533 -2.74 -10.91 -17.50
C GLN A 533 -2.40 -11.83 -18.67
N GLN A 534 -2.99 -13.03 -18.71
CA GLN A 534 -2.96 -13.76 -19.96
C GLN A 534 -3.60 -12.82 -20.99
N PRO A 535 -2.88 -12.42 -22.04
CA PRO A 535 -3.54 -11.73 -23.13
C PRO A 535 -4.76 -12.61 -23.43
N LYS A 536 -5.98 -12.07 -23.32
CA LYS A 536 -7.03 -12.53 -24.24
C LYS A 536 -6.26 -12.64 -25.52
N ALA A 537 -6.17 -13.86 -26.08
CA ALA A 537 -5.56 -14.02 -27.36
C ALA A 537 -6.23 -12.94 -28.25
N GLU A 538 -5.65 -11.75 -28.23
CA GLU A 538 -5.79 -10.86 -29.35
C GLU A 538 -5.19 -11.75 -30.42
N VAL A 539 -6.05 -12.28 -31.25
CA VAL A 539 -5.69 -12.51 -32.63
C VAL A 539 -5.00 -11.21 -32.98
N PRO A 540 -3.65 -11.17 -33.14
CA PRO A 540 -2.94 -9.93 -33.40
C PRO A 540 -3.75 -9.28 -34.50
N GLY A 541 -4.31 -8.10 -34.25
CA GLY A 541 -5.19 -7.46 -35.21
C GLY A 541 -4.38 -7.45 -36.49
N VAL A 542 -4.73 -8.34 -37.41
CA VAL A 542 -3.96 -8.53 -38.65
C VAL A 542 -3.98 -7.15 -39.25
N ALA A 543 -2.82 -6.49 -39.30
CA ALA A 543 -2.71 -5.15 -39.84
C ALA A 543 -3.40 -5.16 -41.19
N GLN A 544 -4.31 -4.25 -41.43
CA GLN A 544 -4.96 -4.14 -42.72
C GLN A 544 -3.83 -3.97 -43.76
N ILE A 545 -3.72 -4.91 -44.66
CA ILE A 545 -2.75 -4.88 -45.75
C ILE A 545 -3.45 -4.39 -47.02
N ALA A 546 -2.71 -3.65 -47.87
CA ALA A 546 -3.19 -3.30 -49.20
C ALA A 546 -3.25 -4.57 -50.06
N PHE A 547 -4.11 -4.54 -51.10
CA PHE A 547 -4.21 -5.66 -52.03
C PHE A 547 -2.85 -6.00 -52.68
N ASP A 548 -2.01 -4.98 -52.92
CA ASP A 548 -0.64 -5.15 -53.42
C ASP A 548 0.28 -5.91 -52.48
N ASP A 549 0.02 -5.90 -51.18
CA ASP A 549 0.80 -6.69 -50.20
C ASP A 549 0.31 -8.14 -50.19
N PHE A 550 -1.01 -8.36 -50.29
CA PHE A 550 -1.56 -9.71 -50.40
C PHE A 550 -1.16 -10.36 -51.73
N SER A 551 -1.11 -9.64 -52.83
CA SER A 551 -0.72 -10.15 -54.14
C SER A 551 0.76 -10.63 -54.24
N LYS A 552 1.58 -10.26 -53.24
CA LYS A 552 2.95 -10.77 -53.12
C LYS A 552 3.02 -12.18 -52.52
N ILE A 553 1.91 -12.69 -51.95
CA ILE A 553 1.83 -14.02 -51.36
C ILE A 553 1.41 -15.03 -52.46
N GLU A 554 2.20 -16.04 -52.69
CA GLU A 554 1.86 -17.10 -53.62
C GLU A 554 1.26 -18.30 -52.87
N LEU A 555 -0.06 -18.49 -53.00
CA LEU A 555 -0.78 -19.64 -52.46
C LEU A 555 -0.97 -20.68 -53.58
N ARG A 556 -0.57 -21.95 -53.31
CA ARG A 556 -0.69 -23.07 -54.27
C ARG A 556 -1.30 -24.31 -53.61
N VAL A 557 -1.96 -25.11 -54.44
CA VAL A 557 -2.34 -26.47 -54.08
C VAL A 557 -1.12 -27.38 -54.25
N ALA A 558 -0.80 -28.15 -53.23
CA ALA A 558 0.29 -29.13 -53.30
C ALA A 558 -0.20 -30.51 -52.78
N GLU A 559 0.20 -31.57 -53.45
CA GLU A 559 -0.09 -32.94 -53.04
C GLU A 559 1.05 -33.48 -52.14
N ILE A 560 0.70 -34.00 -50.98
CA ILE A 560 1.65 -34.61 -50.05
C ILE A 560 2.04 -35.99 -50.58
N THR A 561 3.29 -36.12 -51.04
CA THR A 561 3.81 -37.35 -51.61
C THR A 561 4.52 -38.24 -50.60
N ASP A 562 5.03 -37.64 -49.50
CA ASP A 562 5.65 -38.36 -48.41
C ASP A 562 5.54 -37.55 -47.13
N CYS A 563 5.52 -38.24 -45.97
CA CYS A 563 5.40 -37.61 -44.65
C CYS A 563 6.11 -38.46 -43.60
N GLU A 564 7.01 -37.84 -42.83
CA GLU A 564 7.70 -38.52 -41.75
C GLU A 564 7.86 -37.66 -40.49
N PRO A 565 7.86 -38.25 -39.28
CA PRO A 565 8.09 -37.50 -38.06
C PRO A 565 9.55 -37.13 -37.87
N ILE A 566 9.84 -35.94 -37.33
CA ILE A 566 11.19 -35.49 -37.06
C ILE A 566 11.66 -36.03 -35.70
N LYS A 567 12.66 -36.92 -35.67
CA LYS A 567 13.16 -37.64 -34.49
C LYS A 567 13.50 -36.75 -33.27
N ARG A 568 13.85 -35.47 -33.51
CA ARG A 568 14.24 -34.52 -32.46
C ARG A 568 13.15 -33.51 -32.08
N ALA A 569 11.95 -33.61 -32.69
CA ALA A 569 10.89 -32.64 -32.52
C ALA A 569 9.51 -33.31 -32.52
N LYS A 570 8.98 -33.64 -31.33
CA LYS A 570 7.71 -34.37 -31.16
C LYS A 570 6.48 -33.69 -31.78
N LYS A 571 6.56 -32.41 -32.11
CA LYS A 571 5.43 -31.63 -32.66
C LYS A 571 5.53 -31.41 -34.19
N LEU A 572 6.60 -31.84 -34.85
CA LEU A 572 6.88 -31.53 -36.24
C LEU A 572 6.80 -32.77 -37.14
N LEU A 573 6.11 -32.59 -38.28
CA LEU A 573 6.16 -33.51 -39.41
C LEU A 573 6.98 -32.87 -40.54
N LYS A 574 7.77 -33.71 -41.23
CA LYS A 574 8.46 -33.37 -42.45
C LYS A 574 7.65 -33.91 -43.62
N LEU A 575 7.19 -33.04 -44.48
CA LEU A 575 6.33 -33.31 -45.62
C LEU A 575 7.13 -33.11 -46.91
N GLN A 576 7.03 -34.07 -47.83
CA GLN A 576 7.42 -33.85 -49.23
C GLN A 576 6.11 -33.57 -49.99
N VAL A 577 6.09 -32.46 -50.71
CA VAL A 577 4.88 -32.05 -51.43
C VAL A 577 5.20 -31.76 -52.88
N ASN A 578 4.32 -32.16 -53.78
CA ASN A 578 4.37 -31.82 -55.21
C ASN A 578 3.44 -30.63 -55.44
N ASP A 579 3.97 -29.47 -55.81
CA ASP A 579 3.24 -28.23 -56.05
C ASP A 579 2.97 -27.89 -57.51
N GLY A 580 3.14 -28.89 -58.39
CA GLY A 580 2.95 -28.76 -59.82
C GLY A 580 4.22 -28.34 -60.57
N ASP A 581 5.14 -27.63 -59.95
CA ASP A 581 6.46 -27.25 -60.55
C ASP A 581 7.58 -28.19 -60.09
N GLY A 582 7.31 -29.05 -59.12
CA GLY A 582 8.29 -30.02 -58.61
C GLY A 582 8.01 -30.45 -57.17
N SER A 583 8.99 -31.14 -56.59
CA SER A 583 8.94 -31.59 -55.19
C SER A 583 9.62 -30.58 -54.26
N ARG A 584 8.97 -30.23 -53.18
CA ARG A 584 9.57 -29.42 -52.10
C ARG A 584 9.33 -30.00 -50.72
N GLN A 585 10.24 -29.72 -49.82
CA GLN A 585 10.12 -30.12 -48.43
C GLN A 585 9.48 -29.00 -47.61
N ILE A 586 8.46 -29.33 -46.80
CA ILE A 586 7.83 -28.44 -45.84
C ILE A 586 7.86 -29.09 -44.46
N VAL A 587 8.16 -28.30 -43.43
CA VAL A 587 8.12 -28.73 -42.04
C VAL A 587 6.95 -28.02 -41.38
N SER A 588 6.03 -28.80 -40.76
CA SER A 588 4.82 -28.26 -40.14
C SER A 588 4.60 -28.80 -38.73
N GLY A 589 4.02 -27.99 -37.86
CA GLY A 589 3.74 -28.26 -36.45
C GLY A 589 2.51 -29.10 -36.15
N ILE A 590 2.09 -29.96 -37.09
CA ILE A 590 0.82 -30.67 -37.04
C ILE A 590 0.89 -32.12 -36.51
N ALA A 591 2.06 -32.57 -36.03
CA ALA A 591 2.26 -33.95 -35.53
C ALA A 591 1.38 -34.33 -34.32
N PRO A 592 0.89 -33.41 -33.46
CA PRO A 592 -0.08 -33.77 -32.38
C PRO A 592 -1.44 -34.22 -32.90
N TRP A 593 -1.86 -33.74 -34.08
CA TRP A 593 -3.22 -33.93 -34.62
C TRP A 593 -3.29 -34.86 -35.83
N TYR A 594 -2.17 -35.06 -36.56
CA TYR A 594 -2.12 -35.86 -37.79
C TYR A 594 -1.02 -36.89 -37.74
N LYS A 595 -1.35 -38.10 -38.20
CA LYS A 595 -0.34 -39.13 -38.48
C LYS A 595 0.11 -39.05 -39.92
N PRO A 596 1.35 -39.45 -40.23
CA PRO A 596 1.88 -39.44 -41.59
C PRO A 596 0.99 -40.15 -42.61
N GLU A 597 0.42 -41.31 -42.23
CA GLU A 597 -0.46 -42.13 -43.06
C GLU A 597 -1.77 -41.42 -43.46
N ASP A 598 -2.26 -40.46 -42.64
CA ASP A 598 -3.49 -39.73 -42.90
C ASP A 598 -3.29 -38.55 -43.86
N LEU A 599 -2.04 -38.15 -44.09
CA LEU A 599 -1.67 -36.99 -44.90
C LEU A 599 -1.19 -37.36 -46.30
N ILE A 600 -0.54 -38.52 -46.47
CA ILE A 600 -0.02 -38.93 -47.77
C ILE A 600 -1.15 -39.06 -48.80
N GLY A 601 -0.95 -38.48 -49.98
CA GLY A 601 -1.94 -38.45 -51.06
C GLY A 601 -3.00 -37.34 -50.92
N LYS A 602 -3.01 -36.60 -49.79
CA LYS A 602 -3.91 -35.45 -49.59
C LYS A 602 -3.35 -34.20 -50.27
N LYS A 603 -4.28 -33.35 -50.74
CA LYS A 603 -3.95 -32.05 -51.33
C LYS A 603 -4.24 -30.94 -50.34
N VAL A 604 -3.28 -30.05 -50.18
CA VAL A 604 -3.25 -29.00 -49.16
C VAL A 604 -2.93 -27.66 -49.79
N VAL A 605 -3.23 -26.59 -49.09
CA VAL A 605 -2.85 -25.23 -49.49
C VAL A 605 -1.50 -24.89 -48.83
N ILE A 606 -0.58 -24.40 -49.61
CA ILE A 606 0.75 -23.96 -49.14
C ILE A 606 1.01 -22.50 -49.55
N VAL A 607 1.83 -21.81 -48.72
CA VAL A 607 2.50 -20.57 -49.12
C VAL A 607 3.80 -20.97 -49.81
N ALA A 608 3.87 -20.77 -51.13
CA ALA A 608 4.93 -21.33 -51.97
C ALA A 608 6.17 -20.43 -52.07
N ASN A 609 6.05 -19.14 -51.90
CA ASN A 609 7.12 -18.15 -52.07
C ASN A 609 7.74 -17.63 -50.77
N LEU A 610 7.60 -18.35 -49.66
CA LEU A 610 8.33 -18.05 -48.43
C LEU A 610 9.83 -18.36 -48.57
N LYS A 611 10.65 -17.51 -47.95
CA LYS A 611 12.09 -17.78 -47.85
C LYS A 611 12.31 -19.09 -47.11
N PRO A 612 13.23 -19.98 -47.61
CA PRO A 612 13.54 -21.20 -46.90
C PRO A 612 13.99 -20.98 -45.47
N ALA A 613 13.44 -21.74 -44.53
CA ALA A 613 13.75 -21.67 -43.10
C ALA A 613 14.18 -23.00 -42.54
N LYS A 614 15.16 -23.02 -41.61
CA LYS A 614 15.63 -24.25 -40.96
C LYS A 614 14.85 -24.44 -39.63
N LEU A 615 14.07 -25.52 -39.53
CA LEU A 615 13.28 -25.90 -38.37
C LEU A 615 13.77 -27.24 -37.80
N CYS A 616 14.28 -27.22 -36.58
CA CYS A 616 14.84 -28.41 -35.91
C CYS A 616 15.83 -29.24 -36.73
N GLY A 617 16.62 -28.57 -37.56
CA GLY A 617 17.64 -29.22 -38.41
C GLY A 617 17.21 -29.50 -39.85
N GLU A 618 15.92 -29.50 -40.14
CA GLU A 618 15.33 -29.72 -41.47
C GLU A 618 15.00 -28.40 -42.18
N MET A 619 15.13 -28.36 -43.49
CA MET A 619 14.77 -27.16 -44.27
C MET A 619 13.29 -27.18 -44.66
N SER A 620 12.58 -26.08 -44.41
CA SER A 620 11.21 -25.87 -44.90
C SER A 620 11.23 -24.87 -46.03
N ASN A 621 10.73 -25.25 -47.20
CA ASN A 621 10.67 -24.44 -48.42
C ASN A 621 9.21 -24.01 -48.71
N GLY A 622 8.54 -23.48 -47.72
CA GLY A 622 7.14 -23.06 -47.75
C GLY A 622 6.44 -23.29 -46.42
N MET A 623 5.17 -22.99 -46.34
CA MET A 623 4.35 -23.17 -45.16
C MET A 623 3.02 -23.81 -45.55
N LEU A 624 2.62 -24.86 -44.84
CA LEU A 624 1.29 -25.47 -44.95
C LEU A 624 0.27 -24.62 -44.19
N LEU A 625 -0.90 -24.35 -44.79
CA LEU A 625 -1.97 -23.62 -44.15
C LEU A 625 -2.88 -24.56 -43.35
N ALA A 626 -3.11 -24.19 -42.12
CA ALA A 626 -4.05 -24.84 -41.19
C ALA A 626 -4.76 -23.79 -40.34
N GLY A 627 -5.95 -24.10 -39.88
CA GLY A 627 -6.75 -23.25 -39.00
C GLY A 627 -6.80 -23.82 -37.58
N ASP A 628 -6.68 -22.94 -36.59
CA ASP A 628 -6.93 -23.28 -35.18
C ASP A 628 -8.44 -23.30 -34.93
N VAL A 629 -9.01 -24.48 -34.57
CA VAL A 629 -10.47 -24.71 -34.41
C VAL A 629 -10.86 -24.83 -32.93
N GLY A 630 -10.08 -24.26 -32.03
CA GLY A 630 -10.29 -24.29 -30.57
C GLY A 630 -8.96 -24.37 -29.82
N ASP A 631 -9.02 -24.44 -28.50
CA ASP A 631 -7.83 -24.32 -27.65
C ASP A 631 -6.79 -25.44 -27.84
N ASP A 632 -7.14 -26.60 -28.49
CA ASP A 632 -6.25 -27.73 -28.70
C ASP A 632 -6.53 -28.50 -30.03
N ASP A 633 -7.16 -27.90 -31.03
CA ASP A 633 -7.44 -28.56 -32.32
C ASP A 633 -6.97 -27.71 -33.51
N VAL A 634 -6.19 -28.34 -34.42
CA VAL A 634 -5.65 -27.72 -35.63
C VAL A 634 -6.12 -28.51 -36.85
N GLN A 635 -6.81 -27.85 -37.76
CA GLN A 635 -7.32 -28.47 -38.99
C GLN A 635 -6.55 -27.96 -40.22
N VAL A 636 -5.93 -28.92 -40.96
CA VAL A 636 -5.27 -28.62 -42.22
C VAL A 636 -6.32 -28.31 -43.30
N LEU A 637 -6.04 -27.29 -44.13
CA LEU A 637 -6.91 -26.95 -45.26
C LEU A 637 -6.71 -27.96 -46.41
N PHE A 638 -7.55 -29.01 -46.41
CA PHE A 638 -7.56 -30.01 -47.48
C PHE A 638 -8.40 -29.50 -48.68
N VAL A 639 -7.83 -29.66 -49.87
CA VAL A 639 -8.41 -29.23 -51.15
C VAL A 639 -8.32 -30.34 -52.21
N ASP A 640 -8.69 -31.56 -51.81
CA ASP A 640 -8.53 -32.79 -52.60
C ASP A 640 -9.17 -32.73 -54.00
N GLY A 641 -10.19 -31.85 -54.20
CA GLY A 641 -10.89 -31.63 -55.47
C GLY A 641 -10.10 -30.80 -56.49
N MET A 642 -8.93 -30.23 -56.10
CA MET A 642 -8.16 -29.36 -56.99
C MET A 642 -6.90 -30.05 -57.50
N PRO A 643 -6.44 -29.84 -58.75
CA PRO A 643 -5.12 -30.34 -59.21
C PRO A 643 -3.98 -29.69 -58.46
N ALA A 644 -2.88 -30.48 -58.19
CA ALA A 644 -1.64 -29.92 -57.70
C ALA A 644 -1.09 -28.86 -58.67
N GLY A 645 -0.51 -27.79 -58.12
CA GLY A 645 -0.05 -26.64 -58.91
C GLY A 645 -1.14 -25.54 -59.13
N THR A 646 -2.39 -25.80 -58.76
CA THR A 646 -3.45 -24.77 -58.88
C THR A 646 -3.12 -23.57 -57.99
N GLN A 647 -3.08 -22.38 -58.58
CA GLN A 647 -2.88 -21.13 -57.83
C GLN A 647 -4.18 -20.72 -57.14
N ILE A 648 -4.10 -20.41 -55.88
CA ILE A 648 -5.20 -19.85 -55.10
C ILE A 648 -5.05 -18.33 -55.07
N ARG A 649 -6.13 -17.62 -55.30
CA ARG A 649 -6.16 -16.16 -55.42
C ARG A 649 -7.18 -15.56 -54.47
#